data_93a8ef815b4b171870c56a8b0c062dfb
#
_entry.id   93a8ef815b4b171870c56a8b0c062dfb
#
_cell.length_a   1.000
_cell.length_b   1.000
_cell.length_c   1.000
_cell.angle_alpha   90.00
_cell.angle_beta   90.00
_cell.angle_gamma   90.00
#
_symmetry.space_group_name_H-M   'P 1'
#
loop_
_entity.id
_entity.type
_entity.pdbx_description
1 polymer ?
#
loop_
_entity_poly.entity_id
_entity_poly.type
_entity_poly.pdbx_seq_one_letter_code
_entity_poly.pdbx_strand_id
1 'polypeptide(L)'
;MILHRRLKIILKISISVLVLLGYVQFSQFALANNVTYKKMASNDRFELYVNEKYGYIKVLDKKTNTVWLSNPENWRDDPIAAGSMRTQLASQMVLKYAFMESYTVQTVNSYAGSAMKKGLKIKKIKDGFIATYTFKKEGFILPISVTINNDYVNVDILVNQIREIKKDKYRLVSIQLLPFFGAGSIKESGYIVVPDGCGAVINFNNKKGNEEYSQRVYGPDYALVREHNVYVTQYARLPVFGLKKGNVGYLAVITEGDSKSIINAYTSGSRTSYNQVFCEFIVREQDSITFKEKQWNEETFNIFENSIPSQTKYSIRYYFLDKDKSDYVAMAERYREYLIKEKGLKKNNQDKLPIYIELYGGVKKIKYIVGVPRNITIPLTTFKDAQEIVKKIKNLGIKDVVVKYTGWYNNGVYYNLPVNLDPEGVLGGRNDLQKMLNYFSQNRTKVYFDVDFVTFRKGSLLYPINVVATKSMKKVPTKLIRYSPATCYPDDNYPVLFMLSPNYVGRFVKSAISNKLNFTKNISISSISKMLYSDFGTRRINRLQTEKIFEQIVGYVKNKGYNLLLTEPNGYLITNANEIVDIPIYSSKFAIEDYEIPFYQMVLRGYIPYSTPSLNDYSNEWLWKLKVLESGSYIKFTWTARNEDELKETICDYLYSSNYKLWLDDLKKAYKELYPVLSKIKNKKFLEHRLLKEGLVLVKFEGGTEIIINYTSTDQKVYNTVVKARNFKVIE
;
A
#
# COMPACT_ATOMS: atom_id res chain seq x y z
N MET A 1 -47.00 -49.89 -52.10
CA MET A 1 -46.89 -48.43 -52.19
C MET A 1 -47.53 -47.71 -50.97
N ILE A 2 -48.62 -48.19 -50.39
CA ILE A 2 -49.34 -47.56 -49.29
C ILE A 2 -48.57 -47.67 -47.94
N LEU A 3 -47.89 -48.78 -47.67
CA LEU A 3 -47.13 -49.02 -46.45
C LEU A 3 -45.91 -48.11 -46.33
N HIS A 4 -45.23 -47.81 -47.44
CA HIS A 4 -44.03 -46.95 -47.51
C HIS A 4 -44.38 -45.44 -47.27
N ARG A 5 -45.58 -45.02 -47.69
CA ARG A 5 -46.11 -43.70 -47.46
C ARG A 5 -46.48 -43.43 -45.97
N ARG A 6 -47.08 -44.48 -45.33
CA ARG A 6 -47.40 -44.39 -43.88
C ARG A 6 -46.16 -44.38 -42.98
N LEU A 7 -45.11 -45.13 -43.30
CA LEU A 7 -43.85 -45.10 -42.58
C LEU A 7 -43.15 -43.73 -42.69
N LYS A 8 -43.12 -43.05 -43.84
CA LYS A 8 -42.56 -41.71 -44.01
C LYS A 8 -43.34 -40.62 -43.28
N ILE A 9 -44.66 -40.77 -43.13
CA ILE A 9 -45.47 -39.83 -42.33
C ILE A 9 -45.24 -40.02 -40.84
N ILE A 10 -45.15 -41.25 -40.35
CA ILE A 10 -44.85 -41.55 -38.95
C ILE A 10 -43.45 -41.07 -38.60
N LEU A 11 -42.44 -41.26 -39.46
CA LEU A 11 -41.07 -40.77 -39.24
C LEU A 11 -40.99 -39.24 -39.19
N LYS A 12 -41.75 -38.56 -40.06
CA LYS A 12 -41.82 -37.09 -40.04
C LYS A 12 -42.50 -36.54 -38.79
N ILE A 13 -43.58 -37.21 -38.32
CA ILE A 13 -44.26 -36.80 -37.10
C ILE A 13 -43.38 -37.09 -35.88
N SER A 14 -42.65 -38.20 -35.83
CA SER A 14 -41.70 -38.51 -34.76
C SER A 14 -40.53 -37.52 -34.68
N ILE A 15 -39.97 -37.10 -35.83
CA ILE A 15 -38.91 -36.09 -35.91
C ILE A 15 -39.45 -34.73 -35.47
N SER A 16 -40.65 -34.33 -35.88
CA SER A 16 -41.26 -33.06 -35.48
C SER A 16 -41.58 -33.01 -33.98
N VAL A 17 -42.02 -34.14 -33.38
CA VAL A 17 -42.24 -34.24 -31.93
C VAL A 17 -40.93 -34.20 -31.15
N LEU A 18 -39.86 -34.83 -31.65
CA LEU A 18 -38.52 -34.77 -31.05
C LEU A 18 -37.92 -33.34 -31.11
N VAL A 19 -38.12 -32.62 -32.21
CA VAL A 19 -37.69 -31.22 -32.37
C VAL A 19 -38.50 -30.30 -31.45
N LEU A 20 -39.83 -30.52 -31.32
CA LEU A 20 -40.66 -29.77 -30.39
C LEU A 20 -40.29 -30.05 -28.92
N LEU A 21 -40.04 -31.31 -28.55
CA LEU A 21 -39.58 -31.69 -27.21
C LEU A 21 -38.18 -31.09 -26.90
N GLY A 22 -37.28 -31.11 -27.88
CA GLY A 22 -35.99 -30.41 -27.78
C GLY A 22 -36.15 -28.92 -27.60
N TYR A 23 -37.06 -28.27 -28.32
CA TYR A 23 -37.36 -26.83 -28.20
C TYR A 23 -37.99 -26.46 -26.85
N VAL A 24 -38.92 -27.32 -26.34
CA VAL A 24 -39.55 -27.14 -25.03
C VAL A 24 -38.55 -27.38 -23.90
N GLN A 25 -37.64 -28.36 -24.00
CA GLN A 25 -36.54 -28.54 -23.04
C GLN A 25 -35.54 -27.38 -23.12
N PHE A 26 -35.20 -26.90 -24.32
CA PHE A 26 -34.31 -25.75 -24.46
C PHE A 26 -34.95 -24.47 -23.95
N SER A 27 -36.25 -24.23 -24.16
CA SER A 27 -36.97 -23.10 -23.63
C SER A 27 -37.20 -23.20 -22.11
N GLN A 28 -37.38 -24.37 -21.53
CA GLN A 28 -37.38 -24.54 -20.07
C GLN A 28 -35.99 -24.37 -19.44
N PHE A 29 -34.92 -24.77 -20.11
CA PHE A 29 -33.54 -24.47 -19.66
C PHE A 29 -33.20 -22.99 -19.75
N ALA A 30 -33.69 -22.27 -20.78
CA ALA A 30 -33.53 -20.83 -20.92
C ALA A 30 -34.38 -20.01 -19.92
N LEU A 31 -35.49 -20.55 -19.43
CA LEU A 31 -36.38 -19.92 -18.44
C LEU A 31 -35.89 -20.05 -16.98
N ALA A 32 -34.88 -20.89 -16.71
CA ALA A 32 -34.46 -21.23 -15.35
C ALA A 32 -33.47 -20.24 -14.73
N ASN A 33 -33.00 -19.20 -15.45
CA ASN A 33 -31.93 -18.28 -14.96
C ASN A 33 -32.27 -16.79 -14.95
N ASN A 34 -33.54 -16.38 -15.01
CA ASN A 34 -33.90 -14.97 -14.88
C ASN A 34 -33.78 -14.51 -13.43
N VAL A 35 -32.60 -14.05 -13.03
CA VAL A 35 -32.38 -13.34 -11.76
C VAL A 35 -33.10 -12.00 -11.83
N THR A 36 -34.22 -11.87 -11.11
CA THR A 36 -34.99 -10.61 -11.05
C THR A 36 -34.25 -9.58 -10.20
N TYR A 37 -33.98 -8.42 -10.76
CA TYR A 37 -33.39 -7.29 -10.07
C TYR A 37 -34.44 -6.19 -9.82
N LYS A 38 -34.45 -5.66 -8.60
CA LYS A 38 -35.30 -4.52 -8.21
C LYS A 38 -34.46 -3.25 -8.16
N LYS A 39 -34.93 -2.19 -8.79
CA LYS A 39 -34.27 -0.88 -8.78
C LYS A 39 -34.40 -0.24 -7.41
N MET A 40 -33.26 0.10 -6.79
CA MET A 40 -33.18 0.71 -5.47
C MET A 40 -32.95 2.20 -5.51
N ALA A 41 -32.08 2.67 -6.41
CA ALA A 41 -31.76 4.08 -6.59
C ALA A 41 -31.38 4.39 -8.05
N SER A 42 -31.47 5.66 -8.39
CA SER A 42 -31.03 6.19 -9.69
C SER A 42 -30.65 7.65 -9.53
N ASN A 43 -29.57 8.06 -10.19
CA ASN A 43 -29.16 9.45 -10.38
C ASN A 43 -28.78 9.69 -11.87
N ASP A 44 -28.17 10.82 -12.19
CA ASP A 44 -27.79 11.16 -13.58
C ASP A 44 -26.81 10.17 -14.17
N ARG A 45 -25.92 9.57 -13.37
CA ARG A 45 -24.89 8.66 -13.82
C ARG A 45 -25.22 7.18 -13.61
N PHE A 46 -25.79 6.82 -12.45
CA PHE A 46 -25.93 5.42 -12.06
C PHE A 46 -27.37 4.99 -11.85
N GLU A 47 -27.63 3.72 -12.11
CA GLU A 47 -28.78 2.98 -11.63
C GLU A 47 -28.31 1.80 -10.79
N LEU A 48 -28.83 1.69 -9.57
CA LEU A 48 -28.51 0.64 -8.62
C LEU A 48 -29.69 -0.33 -8.47
N TYR A 49 -29.38 -1.60 -8.63
CA TYR A 49 -30.36 -2.68 -8.50
C TYR A 49 -29.85 -3.73 -7.51
N VAL A 50 -30.79 -4.45 -6.89
CA VAL A 50 -30.49 -5.62 -6.05
C VAL A 50 -31.45 -6.77 -6.34
N ASN A 51 -30.95 -8.00 -6.28
CA ASN A 51 -31.78 -9.18 -6.18
C ASN A 51 -32.13 -9.43 -4.72
N GLU A 52 -33.40 -9.33 -4.34
CA GLU A 52 -33.83 -9.40 -2.92
C GLU A 52 -33.67 -10.82 -2.33
N LYS A 53 -33.58 -11.89 -3.16
CA LYS A 53 -33.45 -13.27 -2.69
C LYS A 53 -32.01 -13.65 -2.35
N TYR A 54 -31.03 -13.19 -3.14
CA TYR A 54 -29.62 -13.60 -3.01
C TYR A 54 -28.70 -12.44 -2.63
N GLY A 55 -29.16 -11.20 -2.75
CA GLY A 55 -28.40 -9.98 -2.46
C GLY A 55 -27.47 -9.56 -3.61
N TYR A 56 -27.61 -10.13 -4.82
CA TYR A 56 -26.79 -9.75 -5.96
C TYR A 56 -26.99 -8.28 -6.31
N ILE A 57 -25.90 -7.58 -6.54
CA ILE A 57 -25.88 -6.16 -6.86
C ILE A 57 -25.59 -5.97 -8.34
N LYS A 58 -26.35 -5.09 -8.97
CA LYS A 58 -26.16 -4.67 -10.36
C LYS A 58 -26.10 -3.16 -10.40
N VAL A 59 -25.06 -2.60 -11.00
CA VAL A 59 -24.86 -1.18 -11.22
C VAL A 59 -24.80 -0.94 -12.73
N LEU A 60 -25.68 -0.08 -13.24
CA LEU A 60 -25.59 0.43 -14.60
C LEU A 60 -24.93 1.83 -14.55
N ASP A 61 -23.76 1.96 -15.15
CA ASP A 61 -23.16 3.27 -15.46
C ASP A 61 -23.73 3.78 -16.80
N LYS A 62 -24.64 4.74 -16.74
CA LYS A 62 -25.31 5.32 -17.89
C LYS A 62 -24.33 6.05 -18.83
N LYS A 63 -23.27 6.64 -18.30
CA LYS A 63 -22.26 7.38 -19.07
C LYS A 63 -21.52 6.45 -20.05
N THR A 64 -21.16 5.27 -19.58
CA THR A 64 -20.42 4.28 -20.38
C THR A 64 -21.33 3.19 -20.97
N ASN A 65 -22.60 3.18 -20.58
CA ASN A 65 -23.58 2.12 -20.87
C ASN A 65 -23.01 0.73 -20.49
N THR A 66 -22.42 0.64 -19.28
CA THR A 66 -21.76 -0.57 -18.78
C THR A 66 -22.49 -1.10 -17.56
N VAL A 67 -22.72 -2.41 -17.55
CA VAL A 67 -23.28 -3.10 -16.39
C VAL A 67 -22.16 -3.74 -15.57
N TRP A 68 -22.12 -3.42 -14.29
CA TRP A 68 -21.22 -4.01 -13.30
C TRP A 68 -22.01 -4.89 -12.35
N LEU A 69 -21.55 -6.12 -12.18
CA LEU A 69 -22.21 -7.14 -11.35
C LEU A 69 -21.33 -7.51 -10.15
N SER A 70 -21.96 -7.77 -9.02
CA SER A 70 -21.24 -8.24 -7.83
C SER A 70 -20.87 -9.73 -7.90
N ASN A 71 -21.45 -10.46 -8.85
CA ASN A 71 -21.29 -11.90 -9.01
C ASN A 71 -21.29 -12.27 -10.49
N PRO A 72 -20.52 -13.27 -10.90
CA PRO A 72 -20.63 -13.85 -12.23
C PRO A 72 -22.03 -14.42 -12.49
N GLU A 73 -22.63 -14.14 -13.66
CA GLU A 73 -23.99 -14.63 -13.99
C GLU A 73 -24.04 -16.17 -14.07
N ASN A 74 -23.02 -16.77 -14.69
CA ASN A 74 -22.93 -18.21 -14.91
C ASN A 74 -22.12 -18.94 -13.83
N TRP A 75 -22.14 -18.46 -12.60
CA TRP A 75 -21.34 -19.01 -11.50
C TRP A 75 -21.60 -20.51 -11.22
N ARG A 76 -22.83 -21.00 -11.51
CA ARG A 76 -23.18 -22.44 -11.31
C ARG A 76 -22.42 -23.35 -12.24
N ASP A 77 -22.15 -22.87 -13.45
CA ASP A 77 -21.54 -23.62 -14.54
C ASP A 77 -20.03 -23.33 -14.65
N ASP A 78 -19.43 -22.71 -13.61
CA ASP A 78 -17.99 -22.49 -13.57
C ASP A 78 -17.25 -23.83 -13.67
N PRO A 79 -16.39 -24.04 -14.69
CA PRO A 79 -15.77 -25.34 -14.93
C PRO A 79 -14.68 -25.70 -13.90
N ILE A 80 -14.21 -24.73 -13.10
CA ILE A 80 -13.09 -24.89 -12.17
C ILE A 80 -13.58 -24.93 -10.71
N ALA A 81 -14.47 -24.00 -10.35
CA ALA A 81 -14.92 -23.88 -8.97
C ALA A 81 -15.69 -25.10 -8.48
N ALA A 82 -15.31 -25.64 -7.34
CA ALA A 82 -15.95 -26.80 -6.71
C ALA A 82 -16.35 -26.49 -5.25
N GLY A 83 -17.29 -27.25 -4.70
CA GLY A 83 -17.66 -27.20 -3.29
C GLY A 83 -18.04 -25.79 -2.79
N SER A 84 -17.40 -25.36 -1.72
CA SER A 84 -17.63 -24.03 -1.11
C SER A 84 -17.20 -22.89 -2.03
N MET A 85 -16.19 -23.08 -2.89
CA MET A 85 -15.71 -22.05 -3.82
C MET A 85 -16.79 -21.70 -4.85
N ARG A 86 -17.57 -22.69 -5.35
CA ARG A 86 -18.68 -22.42 -6.25
C ARG A 86 -19.76 -21.53 -5.61
N THR A 87 -20.07 -21.73 -4.32
CA THR A 87 -21.02 -20.88 -3.61
C THR A 87 -20.44 -19.51 -3.22
N GLN A 88 -19.11 -19.37 -3.16
CA GLN A 88 -18.44 -18.07 -2.99
C GLN A 88 -18.65 -17.18 -4.21
N LEU A 89 -18.62 -17.73 -5.44
CA LEU A 89 -18.95 -16.99 -6.67
C LEU A 89 -20.31 -16.28 -6.61
N ALA A 90 -21.27 -16.86 -5.87
CA ALA A 90 -22.61 -16.31 -5.65
C ALA A 90 -22.72 -15.38 -4.43
N SER A 91 -21.62 -15.06 -3.75
CA SER A 91 -21.66 -14.43 -2.44
C SER A 91 -21.25 -12.97 -2.47
N GLN A 92 -21.89 -12.13 -1.64
CA GLN A 92 -21.54 -10.72 -1.45
C GLN A 92 -20.42 -10.57 -0.42
N MET A 93 -20.26 -11.55 0.45
CA MET A 93 -19.18 -11.57 1.42
C MET A 93 -18.79 -12.99 1.79
N VAL A 94 -17.52 -13.13 2.19
CA VAL A 94 -16.99 -14.33 2.82
C VAL A 94 -16.46 -13.94 4.19
N LEU A 95 -16.94 -14.61 5.23
CA LEU A 95 -16.52 -14.38 6.60
C LEU A 95 -15.45 -15.40 6.98
N LYS A 96 -14.38 -14.91 7.61
CA LYS A 96 -13.49 -15.73 8.42
C LYS A 96 -13.91 -15.59 9.89
N TYR A 97 -14.01 -16.66 10.61
CA TYR A 97 -14.40 -16.66 12.01
C TYR A 97 -13.61 -17.70 12.82
N ALA A 98 -13.32 -17.36 14.06
CA ALA A 98 -12.70 -18.27 15.03
C ALA A 98 -13.76 -19.22 15.58
N PHE A 99 -13.46 -20.52 15.60
CA PHE A 99 -14.19 -21.54 16.35
C PHE A 99 -13.47 -21.75 17.68
N MET A 100 -14.09 -21.28 18.75
CA MET A 100 -13.43 -21.12 20.05
C MET A 100 -13.15 -22.45 20.77
N GLU A 101 -13.82 -23.53 20.38
CA GLU A 101 -13.55 -24.87 20.94
C GLU A 101 -12.18 -25.43 20.49
N SER A 102 -11.75 -25.11 19.26
CA SER A 102 -10.48 -25.60 18.68
C SER A 102 -9.50 -24.49 18.35
N TYR A 103 -9.85 -23.23 18.60
CA TYR A 103 -9.06 -22.03 18.25
C TYR A 103 -8.65 -21.97 16.77
N THR A 104 -9.43 -22.62 15.90
CA THR A 104 -9.19 -22.65 14.45
C THR A 104 -9.99 -21.56 13.74
N VAL A 105 -9.49 -21.10 12.59
CA VAL A 105 -10.21 -20.17 11.73
C VAL A 105 -10.95 -20.96 10.65
N GLN A 106 -12.24 -20.69 10.54
CA GLN A 106 -13.14 -21.28 9.56
C GLN A 106 -13.74 -20.20 8.66
N THR A 107 -14.36 -20.62 7.54
CA THR A 107 -14.99 -19.70 6.58
C THR A 107 -16.46 -20.05 6.37
N VAL A 108 -17.27 -19.02 6.15
CA VAL A 108 -18.65 -19.14 5.69
C VAL A 108 -18.98 -18.01 4.72
N ASN A 109 -19.66 -18.32 3.63
CA ASN A 109 -20.05 -17.30 2.64
C ASN A 109 -21.52 -16.89 2.78
N SER A 110 -21.87 -15.69 2.31
CA SER A 110 -23.19 -15.09 2.48
C SER A 110 -24.29 -15.81 1.70
N TYR A 111 -23.98 -16.45 0.59
CA TYR A 111 -24.95 -17.23 -0.19
C TYR A 111 -25.42 -18.47 0.58
N ALA A 112 -24.48 -19.37 0.90
CA ALA A 112 -24.80 -20.64 1.55
C ALA A 112 -25.16 -20.48 3.05
N GLY A 113 -24.47 -19.57 3.76
CA GLY A 113 -24.62 -19.37 5.21
C GLY A 113 -25.84 -18.53 5.60
N SER A 114 -26.29 -17.63 4.71
CA SER A 114 -27.39 -16.68 5.02
C SER A 114 -28.51 -16.71 3.99
N ALA A 115 -28.27 -16.26 2.74
CA ALA A 115 -29.34 -16.04 1.76
C ALA A 115 -30.18 -17.31 1.46
N MET A 116 -29.53 -18.44 1.21
CA MET A 116 -30.20 -19.73 0.98
C MET A 116 -30.98 -20.25 2.20
N LYS A 117 -30.63 -19.75 3.40
CA LYS A 117 -31.32 -20.06 4.66
C LYS A 117 -32.35 -18.99 5.06
N LYS A 118 -32.80 -18.17 4.09
CA LYS A 118 -33.76 -17.07 4.32
C LYS A 118 -33.26 -16.12 5.43
N GLY A 119 -31.94 -15.87 5.47
CA GLY A 119 -31.29 -14.96 6.43
C GLY A 119 -31.03 -13.56 5.90
N LEU A 120 -31.37 -13.28 4.63
CA LEU A 120 -31.19 -11.98 4.01
C LEU A 120 -32.43 -11.11 4.16
N LYS A 121 -32.23 -9.84 4.55
CA LYS A 121 -33.28 -8.79 4.54
C LYS A 121 -32.74 -7.57 3.81
N ILE A 122 -33.51 -7.04 2.86
CA ILE A 122 -33.19 -5.82 2.11
C ILE A 122 -34.13 -4.71 2.57
N LYS A 123 -33.53 -3.54 2.88
CA LYS A 123 -34.26 -2.31 3.23
C LYS A 123 -33.80 -1.20 2.30
N LYS A 124 -34.73 -0.62 1.53
CA LYS A 124 -34.44 0.56 0.71
C LYS A 124 -34.15 1.75 1.61
N ILE A 125 -33.15 2.56 1.27
CA ILE A 125 -32.80 3.83 1.90
C ILE A 125 -32.69 4.93 0.83
N LYS A 126 -32.42 6.17 1.22
CA LYS A 126 -32.09 7.24 0.28
C LYS A 126 -30.82 6.85 -0.47
N ASP A 127 -30.86 6.98 -1.79
CA ASP A 127 -29.77 6.72 -2.72
C ASP A 127 -29.21 5.26 -2.72
N GLY A 128 -29.96 4.29 -2.16
CA GLY A 128 -29.52 2.91 -2.12
C GLY A 128 -30.33 1.96 -1.25
N PHE A 129 -29.64 1.00 -0.62
CA PHE A 129 -30.26 -0.01 0.24
C PHE A 129 -29.29 -0.49 1.32
N ILE A 130 -29.86 -1.09 2.37
CA ILE A 130 -29.13 -1.87 3.38
C ILE A 130 -29.53 -3.35 3.21
N ALA A 131 -28.54 -4.22 3.07
CA ALA A 131 -28.68 -5.66 3.09
C ALA A 131 -28.16 -6.23 4.41
N THR A 132 -29.04 -6.84 5.20
CA THR A 132 -28.68 -7.46 6.48
C THR A 132 -28.63 -8.97 6.32
N TYR A 133 -27.46 -9.56 6.52
CA TYR A 133 -27.21 -10.98 6.44
C TYR A 133 -27.17 -11.61 7.83
N THR A 134 -28.02 -12.62 8.07
CA THR A 134 -28.09 -13.39 9.31
C THR A 134 -27.54 -14.80 9.08
N PHE A 135 -26.41 -15.13 9.69
CA PHE A 135 -25.79 -16.44 9.68
C PHE A 135 -26.28 -17.23 10.91
N LYS A 136 -27.39 -17.94 10.76
CA LYS A 136 -28.10 -18.57 11.90
C LYS A 136 -27.26 -19.60 12.65
N LYS A 137 -26.39 -20.36 11.94
CA LYS A 137 -25.52 -21.38 12.54
C LYS A 137 -24.47 -20.73 13.46
N GLU A 138 -23.77 -19.74 12.92
CA GLU A 138 -22.65 -19.05 13.57
C GLU A 138 -23.14 -17.94 14.53
N GLY A 139 -24.36 -17.44 14.34
CA GLY A 139 -24.95 -16.39 15.17
C GLY A 139 -24.49 -14.98 14.81
N PHE A 140 -24.05 -14.76 13.56
CA PHE A 140 -23.65 -13.42 13.10
C PHE A 140 -24.79 -12.70 12.41
N ILE A 141 -24.89 -11.38 12.66
CA ILE A 141 -25.77 -10.47 11.91
C ILE A 141 -24.89 -9.34 11.37
N LEU A 142 -24.81 -9.24 10.04
CA LEU A 142 -23.94 -8.27 9.36
C LEU A 142 -24.77 -7.42 8.36
N PRO A 143 -24.93 -6.13 8.61
CA PRO A 143 -25.49 -5.20 7.65
C PRO A 143 -24.40 -4.58 6.76
N ILE A 144 -24.67 -4.56 5.45
CA ILE A 144 -23.93 -3.75 4.48
C ILE A 144 -24.85 -2.72 3.86
N SER A 145 -24.34 -1.53 3.59
CA SER A 145 -25.04 -0.47 2.87
C SER A 145 -24.41 -0.30 1.49
N VAL A 146 -25.25 -0.16 0.46
CA VAL A 146 -24.81 0.16 -0.90
C VAL A 146 -25.57 1.40 -1.36
N THR A 147 -24.81 2.44 -1.72
CA THR A 147 -25.37 3.73 -2.14
C THR A 147 -24.67 4.25 -3.38
N ILE A 148 -25.38 5.06 -4.16
CA ILE A 148 -24.82 5.76 -5.32
C ILE A 148 -24.66 7.25 -5.02
N ASN A 149 -23.58 7.80 -5.53
CA ASN A 149 -23.30 9.23 -5.61
C ASN A 149 -23.02 9.56 -7.09
N ASN A 150 -22.96 10.84 -7.45
CA ASN A 150 -22.73 11.23 -8.86
C ASN A 150 -21.38 10.74 -9.40
N ASP A 151 -20.37 10.51 -8.56
CA ASP A 151 -19.02 10.15 -8.96
C ASP A 151 -18.67 8.68 -8.69
N TYR A 152 -19.37 8.00 -7.76
CA TYR A 152 -18.98 6.66 -7.28
C TYR A 152 -20.16 5.86 -6.74
N VAL A 153 -19.93 4.57 -6.64
CA VAL A 153 -20.78 3.66 -5.82
C VAL A 153 -20.04 3.38 -4.51
N ASN A 154 -20.73 3.58 -3.40
CA ASN A 154 -20.16 3.38 -2.07
C ASN A 154 -20.73 2.10 -1.44
N VAL A 155 -19.84 1.29 -0.85
CA VAL A 155 -20.21 0.06 -0.14
C VAL A 155 -19.65 0.10 1.27
N ASP A 156 -20.53 0.09 2.26
CA ASP A 156 -20.16 0.16 3.67
C ASP A 156 -20.47 -1.16 4.39
N ILE A 157 -19.58 -1.61 5.26
CA ILE A 157 -19.89 -2.55 6.33
C ILE A 157 -20.21 -1.73 7.57
N LEU A 158 -21.42 -1.83 8.09
CA LEU A 158 -21.87 -1.07 9.26
C LEU A 158 -21.39 -1.77 10.55
N VAL A 159 -20.12 -1.56 10.89
CA VAL A 159 -19.39 -2.32 11.94
C VAL A 159 -20.05 -2.18 13.30
N ASN A 160 -20.55 -0.97 13.64
CA ASN A 160 -21.25 -0.71 14.89
C ASN A 160 -22.60 -1.44 15.03
N GLN A 161 -23.11 -2.01 13.92
CA GLN A 161 -24.37 -2.78 13.91
C GLN A 161 -24.14 -4.29 13.78
N ILE A 162 -22.87 -4.74 13.70
CA ILE A 162 -22.53 -6.16 13.73
C ILE A 162 -22.91 -6.75 15.09
N ARG A 163 -23.58 -7.91 15.07
CA ARG A 163 -23.93 -8.65 16.28
C ARG A 163 -23.37 -10.06 16.23
N GLU A 164 -22.76 -10.50 17.35
CA GLU A 164 -22.26 -11.85 17.58
C GLU A 164 -23.12 -12.49 18.69
N ILE A 165 -24.16 -13.23 18.32
CA ILE A 165 -25.11 -13.82 19.30
C ILE A 165 -24.47 -14.99 20.03
N LYS A 166 -23.58 -15.75 19.35
CA LYS A 166 -22.92 -16.95 19.87
C LYS A 166 -21.41 -16.71 20.04
N LYS A 167 -21.01 -15.56 20.61
CA LYS A 167 -19.60 -15.11 20.73
C LYS A 167 -18.70 -16.03 21.53
N ASP A 168 -19.27 -16.87 22.42
CA ASP A 168 -18.50 -17.82 23.20
C ASP A 168 -18.06 -19.03 22.37
N LYS A 169 -18.78 -19.31 21.29
CA LYS A 169 -18.48 -20.40 20.36
C LYS A 169 -17.86 -19.92 19.05
N TYR A 170 -18.33 -18.79 18.51
CA TYR A 170 -17.90 -18.25 17.22
C TYR A 170 -17.58 -16.75 17.35
N ARG A 171 -16.41 -16.33 16.85
CA ARG A 171 -15.99 -14.92 16.82
C ARG A 171 -15.61 -14.53 15.41
N LEU A 172 -16.21 -13.45 14.92
CA LEU A 172 -15.90 -12.93 13.60
C LEU A 172 -14.46 -12.38 13.57
N VAL A 173 -13.66 -12.79 12.59
CA VAL A 173 -12.25 -12.37 12.41
C VAL A 173 -12.13 -11.35 11.29
N SER A 174 -12.60 -11.70 10.08
CA SER A 174 -12.52 -10.79 8.92
C SER A 174 -13.70 -10.98 7.96
N ILE A 175 -13.87 -10.01 7.07
CA ILE A 175 -14.93 -9.96 6.06
C ILE A 175 -14.29 -9.63 4.71
N GLN A 176 -14.32 -10.58 3.78
CA GLN A 176 -14.04 -10.33 2.36
C GLN A 176 -15.29 -9.71 1.75
N LEU A 177 -15.19 -8.49 1.27
CA LEU A 177 -16.33 -7.73 0.75
C LEU A 177 -16.36 -7.77 -0.78
N LEU A 178 -17.49 -8.15 -1.34
CA LEU A 178 -17.76 -8.22 -2.79
C LEU A 178 -16.62 -8.88 -3.59
N PRO A 179 -16.21 -10.13 -3.26
CA PRO A 179 -14.98 -10.72 -3.81
C PRO A 179 -14.99 -10.87 -5.34
N PHE A 180 -16.15 -10.84 -5.97
CA PHE A 180 -16.30 -10.99 -7.43
C PHE A 180 -16.88 -9.75 -8.12
N PHE A 181 -16.87 -8.57 -7.47
CA PHE A 181 -17.39 -7.35 -8.09
C PHE A 181 -16.59 -6.99 -9.35
N GLY A 182 -17.28 -6.98 -10.49
CA GLY A 182 -16.68 -6.68 -11.78
C GLY A 182 -15.65 -7.70 -12.28
N ALA A 183 -15.54 -8.87 -11.65
CA ALA A 183 -14.57 -9.90 -12.00
C ALA A 183 -14.55 -10.21 -13.50
N GLY A 184 -13.35 -10.37 -14.07
CA GLY A 184 -13.15 -10.70 -15.47
C GLY A 184 -13.15 -12.21 -15.68
N SER A 185 -13.91 -12.71 -16.66
CA SER A 185 -13.92 -14.13 -17.02
C SER A 185 -12.66 -14.56 -17.77
N ILE A 186 -12.43 -15.87 -17.88
CA ILE A 186 -11.34 -16.44 -18.67
C ILE A 186 -11.39 -16.06 -20.17
N LYS A 187 -12.54 -15.56 -20.66
CA LYS A 187 -12.73 -15.14 -22.05
C LYS A 187 -12.47 -13.64 -22.25
N GLU A 188 -12.30 -12.89 -21.17
CA GLU A 188 -12.12 -11.44 -21.23
C GLU A 188 -10.65 -11.07 -21.13
N SER A 189 -10.27 -10.00 -21.82
CA SER A 189 -8.96 -9.37 -21.71
C SER A 189 -9.01 -8.23 -20.69
N GLY A 190 -7.96 -8.04 -19.93
CA GLY A 190 -7.86 -7.00 -18.92
C GLY A 190 -6.71 -7.21 -17.96
N TYR A 191 -6.73 -6.43 -16.90
CA TYR A 191 -5.73 -6.53 -15.83
C TYR A 191 -6.25 -5.98 -14.51
N ILE A 192 -5.58 -6.37 -13.45
CA ILE A 192 -5.74 -5.86 -12.09
C ILE A 192 -4.57 -4.95 -11.77
N VAL A 193 -4.83 -3.88 -11.01
CA VAL A 193 -3.81 -2.99 -10.45
C VAL A 193 -3.80 -3.15 -8.94
N VAL A 194 -2.61 -3.41 -8.39
CA VAL A 194 -2.37 -3.53 -6.94
C VAL A 194 -1.31 -2.53 -6.47
N PRO A 195 -1.40 -2.02 -5.23
CA PRO A 195 -0.52 -0.96 -4.74
C PRO A 195 0.78 -1.52 -4.12
N ASP A 196 1.35 -2.59 -4.66
CA ASP A 196 2.59 -3.16 -4.14
C ASP A 196 3.78 -2.26 -4.46
N GLY A 197 4.42 -1.70 -3.43
CA GLY A 197 5.52 -0.75 -3.60
C GLY A 197 5.15 0.45 -4.49
N CYS A 198 5.78 0.54 -5.67
CA CYS A 198 5.44 1.57 -6.66
C CYS A 198 4.08 1.33 -7.34
N GLY A 199 3.60 0.10 -7.35
CA GLY A 199 2.42 -0.41 -8.02
C GLY A 199 2.75 -1.52 -9.00
N ALA A 200 1.84 -2.49 -9.16
CA ALA A 200 2.01 -3.61 -10.08
C ALA A 200 0.73 -3.92 -10.87
N VAL A 201 0.91 -4.54 -12.01
CA VAL A 201 -0.14 -5.04 -12.90
C VAL A 201 -0.12 -6.56 -12.91
N ILE A 202 -1.34 -7.14 -12.79
CA ILE A 202 -1.61 -8.57 -12.90
C ILE A 202 -2.56 -8.74 -14.08
N ASN A 203 -2.09 -9.30 -15.18
CA ASN A 203 -2.90 -9.51 -16.38
C ASN A 203 -3.92 -10.63 -16.15
N PHE A 204 -5.07 -10.52 -16.77
CA PHE A 204 -6.04 -11.59 -16.77
C PHE A 204 -5.45 -12.83 -17.46
N ASN A 205 -5.83 -14.01 -16.96
CA ASN A 205 -5.50 -15.27 -17.59
C ASN A 205 -3.99 -15.50 -17.82
N ASN A 206 -3.14 -14.95 -16.95
CA ASN A 206 -1.69 -14.99 -17.07
C ASN A 206 -1.06 -16.36 -16.76
N LYS A 207 -1.88 -17.41 -16.59
CA LYS A 207 -1.47 -18.79 -16.25
C LYS A 207 -0.78 -18.94 -14.88
N LYS A 208 -0.92 -17.96 -14.02
CA LYS A 208 -0.38 -17.94 -12.64
C LYS A 208 -1.49 -18.16 -11.60
N GLY A 209 -2.55 -18.90 -11.94
CA GLY A 209 -3.73 -19.07 -11.09
C GLY A 209 -3.47 -19.76 -9.74
N ASN A 210 -2.32 -20.40 -9.54
CA ASN A 210 -1.92 -20.96 -8.25
C ASN A 210 -1.28 -19.93 -7.32
N GLU A 211 -0.90 -18.78 -7.86
CA GLU A 211 -0.30 -17.68 -7.12
C GLU A 211 -1.38 -16.70 -6.64
N GLU A 212 -1.05 -15.94 -5.59
CA GLU A 212 -1.95 -14.94 -5.05
C GLU A 212 -1.22 -13.66 -4.70
N TYR A 213 -1.94 -12.55 -4.79
CA TYR A 213 -1.55 -11.30 -4.13
C TYR A 213 -2.42 -11.12 -2.89
N SER A 214 -1.78 -10.96 -1.73
CA SER A 214 -2.47 -10.72 -0.47
C SER A 214 -1.60 -9.83 0.42
N GLN A 215 -1.88 -8.53 0.45
CA GLN A 215 -1.09 -7.55 1.19
C GLN A 215 -1.95 -6.68 2.08
N ARG A 216 -1.50 -6.54 3.33
CA ARG A 216 -2.10 -5.62 4.28
C ARG A 216 -1.75 -4.18 3.90
N VAL A 217 -2.76 -3.34 3.82
CA VAL A 217 -2.57 -1.90 3.56
C VAL A 217 -1.78 -1.28 4.71
N TYR A 218 -0.78 -0.47 4.36
CA TYR A 218 0.19 0.17 5.26
C TYR A 218 1.14 -0.81 5.97
N GLY A 219 1.36 -1.99 5.38
CA GLY A 219 2.26 -3.01 5.89
C GLY A 219 1.74 -3.76 7.13
N PRO A 220 2.57 -4.54 7.80
CA PRO A 220 2.19 -5.39 8.93
C PRO A 220 1.82 -4.58 10.18
N ASP A 221 1.06 -5.19 11.09
CA ASP A 221 0.94 -4.69 12.46
C ASP A 221 2.12 -5.17 13.29
N TYR A 222 2.99 -4.24 13.64
CA TYR A 222 4.22 -4.56 14.37
C TYR A 222 4.00 -5.04 15.82
N ALA A 223 2.79 -4.91 16.35
CA ALA A 223 2.43 -5.40 17.69
C ALA A 223 2.00 -6.88 17.71
N LEU A 224 1.87 -7.51 16.53
CA LEU A 224 1.51 -8.92 16.38
C LEU A 224 2.75 -9.79 16.07
N VAL A 225 2.68 -11.08 16.34
CA VAL A 225 3.68 -12.04 15.85
C VAL A 225 3.68 -12.04 14.33
N ARG A 226 4.86 -11.98 13.76
CA ARG A 226 5.05 -11.94 12.31
C ARG A 226 6.02 -13.03 11.89
N GLU A 227 5.61 -13.79 10.92
CA GLU A 227 6.55 -14.60 10.16
C GLU A 227 7.36 -13.69 9.23
N HIS A 228 8.65 -13.92 9.15
CA HIS A 228 9.50 -13.21 8.21
C HIS A 228 9.25 -13.76 6.81
N ASN A 229 8.55 -12.99 5.98
CA ASN A 229 8.33 -13.35 4.58
C ASN A 229 9.34 -12.62 3.70
N VAL A 230 10.34 -13.35 3.21
CA VAL A 230 11.41 -12.83 2.35
C VAL A 230 10.92 -12.30 1.00
N TYR A 231 9.76 -12.74 0.56
CA TYR A 231 9.16 -12.28 -0.71
C TYR A 231 8.48 -10.91 -0.59
N VAL A 232 8.16 -10.46 0.62
CA VAL A 232 7.57 -9.13 0.86
C VAL A 232 8.70 -8.13 1.03
N THR A 233 9.15 -7.52 -0.04
CA THR A 233 10.21 -6.50 -0.03
C THR A 233 9.64 -5.08 0.00
N GLN A 234 8.39 -4.91 -0.44
CA GLN A 234 7.66 -3.65 -0.45
C GLN A 234 6.29 -3.80 0.22
N TYR A 235 5.69 -2.69 0.63
CA TYR A 235 4.36 -2.69 1.26
C TYR A 235 3.35 -1.91 0.43
N ALA A 236 2.08 -2.28 0.53
CA ALA A 236 0.97 -1.53 -0.03
C ALA A 236 0.79 -0.20 0.75
N ARG A 237 1.30 0.91 0.19
CA ARG A 237 1.25 2.24 0.82
C ARG A 237 -0.03 3.00 0.52
N LEU A 238 -0.74 2.64 -0.53
CA LEU A 238 -1.98 3.29 -0.95
C LEU A 238 -3.18 2.38 -0.71
N PRO A 239 -4.31 2.90 -0.19
CA PRO A 239 -5.50 2.11 0.10
C PRO A 239 -6.39 1.97 -1.14
N VAL A 240 -5.82 1.47 -2.24
CA VAL A 240 -6.49 1.41 -3.54
C VAL A 240 -6.22 0.10 -4.28
N PHE A 241 -7.15 -0.29 -5.12
CA PHE A 241 -6.94 -1.33 -6.13
C PHE A 241 -7.79 -1.00 -7.37
N GLY A 242 -7.41 -1.55 -8.51
CA GLY A 242 -8.11 -1.28 -9.76
C GLY A 242 -8.33 -2.53 -10.59
N LEU A 243 -9.32 -2.46 -11.49
CA LEU A 243 -9.58 -3.50 -12.47
C LEU A 243 -9.95 -2.85 -13.79
N LYS A 244 -9.30 -3.28 -14.87
CA LYS A 244 -9.65 -2.93 -16.25
C LYS A 244 -10.09 -4.17 -16.98
N LYS A 245 -11.21 -4.07 -17.71
CA LYS A 245 -11.81 -5.14 -18.51
C LYS A 245 -12.20 -4.60 -19.89
N GLY A 246 -11.50 -5.05 -20.94
CA GLY A 246 -11.64 -4.45 -22.27
C GLY A 246 -11.33 -2.95 -22.25
N ASN A 247 -12.33 -2.14 -22.61
CA ASN A 247 -12.24 -0.67 -22.62
C ASN A 247 -12.91 0.01 -21.40
N VAL A 248 -13.32 -0.74 -20.38
CA VAL A 248 -13.92 -0.19 -19.16
C VAL A 248 -13.09 -0.59 -17.94
N GLY A 249 -13.19 0.20 -16.87
CA GLY A 249 -12.47 -0.08 -15.66
C GLY A 249 -13.03 0.66 -14.45
N TYR A 250 -12.55 0.31 -13.28
CA TYR A 250 -12.80 1.06 -12.06
C TYR A 250 -11.54 1.18 -11.20
N LEU A 251 -11.52 2.24 -10.41
CA LEU A 251 -10.65 2.36 -9.24
C LEU A 251 -11.51 2.17 -7.99
N ALA A 252 -11.09 1.27 -7.10
CA ALA A 252 -11.64 1.15 -5.76
C ALA A 252 -10.72 1.87 -4.77
N VAL A 253 -11.31 2.73 -3.92
CA VAL A 253 -10.61 3.45 -2.85
C VAL A 253 -11.20 3.01 -1.53
N ILE A 254 -10.37 2.46 -0.65
CA ILE A 254 -10.76 2.13 0.72
C ILE A 254 -10.70 3.42 1.53
N THR A 255 -11.86 3.99 1.87
CA THR A 255 -11.96 5.33 2.46
C THR A 255 -12.08 5.33 3.98
N GLU A 256 -12.52 4.20 4.56
CA GLU A 256 -12.59 3.98 6.01
C GLU A 256 -12.26 2.51 6.32
N GLY A 257 -11.42 2.27 7.31
CA GLY A 257 -10.96 0.94 7.68
C GLY A 257 -9.75 0.47 6.86
N ASP A 258 -9.12 1.35 6.10
CA ASP A 258 -7.97 1.08 5.26
C ASP A 258 -6.78 0.48 6.03
N SER A 259 -6.44 0.97 7.22
CA SER A 259 -5.40 0.37 8.08
C SER A 259 -5.74 -1.02 8.64
N LYS A 260 -7.00 -1.44 8.53
CA LYS A 260 -7.50 -2.77 8.91
C LYS A 260 -7.87 -3.61 7.68
N SER A 261 -7.35 -3.29 6.51
CA SER A 261 -7.68 -3.94 5.26
C SER A 261 -6.52 -4.74 4.66
N ILE A 262 -6.88 -5.78 3.91
CA ILE A 262 -5.98 -6.59 3.09
C ILE A 262 -6.53 -6.54 1.66
N ILE A 263 -5.69 -6.21 0.70
CA ILE A 263 -6.04 -6.29 -0.72
C ILE A 263 -5.63 -7.66 -1.23
N ASN A 264 -6.59 -8.38 -1.83
CA ASN A 264 -6.40 -9.70 -2.38
C ASN A 264 -6.67 -9.68 -3.88
N ALA A 265 -5.82 -10.36 -4.68
CA ALA A 265 -6.05 -10.57 -6.10
C ALA A 265 -5.69 -11.99 -6.51
N TYR A 266 -6.50 -12.54 -7.42
CA TYR A 266 -6.33 -13.88 -7.98
C TYR A 266 -6.61 -13.84 -9.48
N THR A 267 -5.88 -14.65 -10.25
CA THR A 267 -6.16 -14.86 -11.66
C THR A 267 -6.95 -16.16 -11.86
N SER A 268 -7.64 -16.26 -13.00
CA SER A 268 -8.34 -17.47 -13.40
C SER A 268 -7.41 -18.69 -13.47
N GLY A 269 -7.92 -19.87 -13.23
CA GLY A 269 -7.21 -21.12 -13.53
C GLY A 269 -7.21 -22.17 -12.42
N SER A 270 -6.98 -21.83 -11.14
CA SER A 270 -6.92 -22.83 -10.07
C SER A 270 -8.14 -22.87 -9.16
N ARG A 271 -8.65 -21.70 -8.80
CA ARG A 271 -9.79 -21.58 -7.86
C ARG A 271 -11.11 -21.41 -8.57
N THR A 272 -11.13 -20.57 -9.59
CA THR A 272 -12.30 -20.25 -10.41
C THR A 272 -11.86 -19.90 -11.84
N SER A 273 -12.82 -19.76 -12.76
CA SER A 273 -12.56 -19.23 -14.10
C SER A 273 -12.59 -17.69 -14.17
N TYR A 274 -12.44 -17.01 -13.03
CA TYR A 274 -12.52 -15.55 -12.95
C TYR A 274 -11.26 -14.92 -12.37
N ASN A 275 -10.92 -13.75 -12.91
CA ASN A 275 -9.87 -12.85 -12.40
C ASN A 275 -10.55 -11.85 -11.46
N GLN A 276 -10.06 -11.73 -10.23
CA GLN A 276 -10.73 -10.97 -9.18
C GLN A 276 -9.76 -10.18 -8.33
N VAL A 277 -10.22 -9.03 -7.83
CA VAL A 277 -9.55 -8.22 -6.82
C VAL A 277 -10.56 -7.67 -5.84
N PHE A 278 -10.25 -7.73 -4.55
CA PHE A 278 -11.17 -7.31 -3.50
C PHE A 278 -10.43 -6.94 -2.22
N CYS A 279 -11.17 -6.29 -1.32
CA CYS A 279 -10.71 -5.96 0.01
C CYS A 279 -11.27 -6.95 1.04
N GLU A 280 -10.39 -7.42 1.94
CA GLU A 280 -10.74 -8.13 3.17
C GLU A 280 -10.54 -7.17 4.34
N PHE A 281 -11.59 -6.93 5.15
CA PHE A 281 -11.51 -6.10 6.35
C PHE A 281 -11.30 -6.95 7.60
N ILE A 282 -10.27 -6.64 8.36
CA ILE A 282 -9.97 -7.29 9.64
C ILE A 282 -10.88 -6.67 10.70
N VAL A 283 -11.85 -7.43 11.18
CA VAL A 283 -12.76 -7.01 12.25
C VAL A 283 -12.09 -7.21 13.61
N ARG A 284 -11.37 -8.31 13.75
CA ARG A 284 -10.69 -8.72 15.00
C ARG A 284 -9.28 -9.18 14.68
N GLU A 285 -8.28 -8.61 15.35
CA GLU A 285 -6.91 -9.08 15.18
C GLU A 285 -6.73 -10.47 15.77
N GLN A 286 -5.83 -11.21 15.14
CA GLN A 286 -5.41 -12.55 15.52
C GLN A 286 -3.90 -12.53 15.79
N ASP A 287 -3.47 -13.28 16.77
CA ASP A 287 -2.06 -13.55 17.10
C ASP A 287 -1.91 -15.03 17.44
N SER A 288 -0.71 -15.48 17.78
CA SER A 288 -0.46 -16.87 18.16
C SER A 288 0.36 -16.96 19.46
N ILE A 289 0.10 -17.99 20.25
CA ILE A 289 0.90 -18.35 21.41
C ILE A 289 1.41 -19.77 21.20
N THR A 290 2.73 -19.96 21.33
CA THR A 290 3.37 -21.27 21.30
C THR A 290 3.75 -21.67 22.71
N PHE A 291 3.29 -22.81 23.16
CA PHE A 291 3.69 -23.44 24.40
C PHE A 291 4.71 -24.54 24.11
N LYS A 292 5.84 -24.53 24.84
CA LYS A 292 6.87 -25.55 24.77
C LYS A 292 6.78 -26.41 26.03
N GLU A 293 6.24 -27.61 25.90
CA GLU A 293 6.09 -28.53 27.00
C GLU A 293 7.38 -29.34 27.25
N LYS A 294 8.09 -29.71 26.20
CA LYS A 294 9.40 -30.35 26.17
C LYS A 294 10.15 -29.95 24.91
N GLN A 295 11.44 -30.29 24.83
CA GLN A 295 12.31 -29.92 23.69
C GLN A 295 11.75 -30.29 22.28
N TRP A 296 10.74 -31.16 22.22
CA TRP A 296 10.17 -31.74 20.97
C TRP A 296 8.65 -31.57 20.85
N ASN A 297 7.97 -30.93 21.79
CA ASN A 297 6.52 -30.78 21.74
C ASN A 297 6.14 -29.29 21.85
N GLU A 298 5.94 -28.64 20.67
CA GLU A 298 5.49 -27.28 20.58
C GLU A 298 4.03 -27.26 20.09
N GLU A 299 3.13 -26.72 20.89
CA GLU A 299 1.74 -26.48 20.50
C GLU A 299 1.50 -24.98 20.32
N THR A 300 0.99 -24.60 19.14
CA THR A 300 0.67 -23.21 18.81
C THR A 300 -0.84 -23.01 18.74
N PHE A 301 -1.35 -22.11 19.56
CA PHE A 301 -2.76 -21.75 19.61
C PHE A 301 -2.97 -20.32 19.08
N ASN A 302 -4.03 -20.13 18.30
CA ASN A 302 -4.47 -18.81 17.91
C ASN A 302 -5.13 -18.09 19.09
N ILE A 303 -4.82 -16.81 19.23
CA ILE A 303 -5.47 -15.91 20.18
C ILE A 303 -6.13 -14.77 19.41
N PHE A 304 -7.26 -14.32 19.90
CA PHE A 304 -8.09 -13.33 19.20
C PHE A 304 -8.46 -12.17 20.13
N GLU A 305 -8.59 -10.99 19.58
CA GLU A 305 -9.17 -9.86 20.32
C GLU A 305 -10.54 -10.25 20.91
N ASN A 306 -10.84 -9.80 22.13
CA ASN A 306 -12.11 -10.16 22.79
C ASN A 306 -13.33 -9.45 22.22
N SER A 307 -13.16 -8.22 21.71
CA SER A 307 -14.28 -7.38 21.21
C SER A 307 -14.00 -6.89 19.81
N ILE A 308 -15.05 -6.65 19.06
CA ILE A 308 -15.01 -5.89 17.81
C ILE A 308 -14.72 -4.43 18.17
N PRO A 309 -13.72 -3.79 17.54
CA PRO A 309 -13.44 -2.38 17.75
C PRO A 309 -14.66 -1.52 17.42
N SER A 310 -14.91 -0.49 18.21
CA SER A 310 -16.04 0.43 18.04
C SER A 310 -15.80 1.44 16.91
N GLN A 311 -15.75 0.98 15.67
CA GLN A 311 -15.83 1.84 14.49
C GLN A 311 -17.27 1.97 14.02
N THR A 312 -17.56 3.06 13.29
CA THR A 312 -18.89 3.23 12.70
C THR A 312 -19.07 2.35 11.48
N LYS A 313 -18.08 2.30 10.59
CA LYS A 313 -18.16 1.53 9.35
C LYS A 313 -16.76 1.26 8.76
N TYR A 314 -16.69 0.32 7.81
CA TYR A 314 -15.60 0.18 6.83
C TYR A 314 -16.18 0.50 5.46
N SER A 315 -15.45 1.20 4.62
CA SER A 315 -16.00 1.80 3.40
C SER A 315 -15.08 1.66 2.20
N ILE A 316 -15.67 1.25 1.05
CA ILE A 316 -15.01 1.25 -0.25
C ILE A 316 -15.85 2.09 -1.22
N ARG A 317 -15.20 2.99 -1.96
CA ARG A 317 -15.78 3.72 -3.08
C ARG A 317 -15.27 3.16 -4.40
N TYR A 318 -16.18 2.75 -5.28
CA TYR A 318 -15.87 2.32 -6.65
C TYR A 318 -16.09 3.48 -7.59
N TYR A 319 -15.02 4.00 -8.18
CA TYR A 319 -15.02 5.05 -9.19
C TYR A 319 -14.92 4.42 -10.57
N PHE A 320 -15.99 4.45 -11.35
CA PHE A 320 -15.98 3.92 -12.71
C PHE A 320 -15.37 4.92 -13.67
N LEU A 321 -14.51 4.41 -14.55
CA LEU A 321 -13.72 5.19 -15.49
C LEU A 321 -14.40 5.27 -16.86
N ASP A 322 -14.07 6.31 -17.61
CA ASP A 322 -14.60 6.52 -18.95
C ASP A 322 -13.93 5.55 -19.93
N LYS A 323 -14.67 5.14 -20.99
CA LYS A 323 -14.19 4.15 -21.98
C LYS A 323 -12.84 4.48 -22.59
N ASP A 324 -12.60 5.77 -22.88
CA ASP A 324 -11.36 6.23 -23.51
C ASP A 324 -10.20 6.43 -22.52
N LYS A 325 -10.50 6.44 -21.21
CA LYS A 325 -9.55 6.66 -20.11
C LYS A 325 -9.81 5.68 -18.98
N SER A 326 -9.53 4.41 -19.21
CA SER A 326 -9.77 3.34 -18.24
C SER A 326 -8.49 2.57 -17.84
N ASP A 327 -7.32 3.10 -18.15
CA ASP A 327 -6.04 2.53 -17.82
C ASP A 327 -5.57 2.91 -16.39
N TYR A 328 -4.44 2.37 -15.98
CA TYR A 328 -3.88 2.64 -14.64
C TYR A 328 -3.41 4.10 -14.46
N VAL A 329 -3.12 4.84 -15.54
CA VAL A 329 -2.82 6.29 -15.46
C VAL A 329 -4.07 7.05 -15.07
N ALA A 330 -5.21 6.72 -15.69
CA ALA A 330 -6.52 7.27 -15.33
C ALA A 330 -6.94 6.88 -13.90
N MET A 331 -6.63 5.65 -13.46
CA MET A 331 -6.84 5.22 -12.07
C MET A 331 -6.03 6.08 -11.09
N ALA A 332 -4.75 6.34 -11.37
CA ALA A 332 -3.90 7.19 -10.54
C ALA A 332 -4.39 8.65 -10.53
N GLU A 333 -4.84 9.17 -11.68
CA GLU A 333 -5.45 10.50 -11.77
C GLU A 333 -6.72 10.58 -10.92
N ARG A 334 -7.58 9.56 -10.98
CA ARG A 334 -8.80 9.50 -10.18
C ARG A 334 -8.53 9.44 -8.67
N TYR A 335 -7.50 8.70 -8.23
CA TYR A 335 -7.09 8.69 -6.82
C TYR A 335 -6.55 10.07 -6.39
N ARG A 336 -5.76 10.72 -7.23
CA ARG A 336 -5.29 12.10 -6.98
C ARG A 336 -6.46 13.09 -6.85
N GLU A 337 -7.49 12.98 -7.69
CA GLU A 337 -8.71 13.80 -7.56
C GLU A 337 -9.42 13.57 -6.22
N TYR A 338 -9.50 12.31 -5.77
CA TYR A 338 -10.00 11.99 -4.44
C TYR A 338 -9.17 12.68 -3.35
N LEU A 339 -7.84 12.61 -3.43
CA LEU A 339 -6.96 13.29 -2.48
C LEU A 339 -7.14 14.83 -2.50
N ILE A 340 -7.39 15.42 -3.64
CA ILE A 340 -7.64 16.87 -3.79
C ILE A 340 -8.99 17.23 -3.14
N LYS A 341 -10.06 16.53 -3.51
CA LYS A 341 -11.43 16.88 -3.12
C LYS A 341 -11.71 16.55 -1.64
N GLU A 342 -11.24 15.39 -1.17
CA GLU A 342 -11.62 14.83 0.13
C GLU A 342 -10.54 14.96 1.21
N LYS A 343 -9.26 14.97 0.80
CA LYS A 343 -8.10 15.01 1.73
C LYS A 343 -7.31 16.31 1.67
N GLY A 344 -7.71 17.27 0.80
CA GLY A 344 -7.12 18.60 0.73
C GLY A 344 -5.70 18.64 0.16
N LEU A 345 -5.35 17.71 -0.75
CA LEU A 345 -4.08 17.75 -1.47
C LEU A 345 -3.95 19.06 -2.24
N LYS A 346 -2.89 19.81 -1.98
CA LYS A 346 -2.61 21.08 -2.64
C LYS A 346 -1.42 20.94 -3.57
N LYS A 347 -1.48 21.64 -4.72
CA LYS A 347 -0.37 21.70 -5.65
C LYS A 347 0.77 22.51 -5.04
N ASN A 348 1.97 21.92 -5.01
CA ASN A 348 3.18 22.61 -4.60
C ASN A 348 3.82 23.27 -5.83
N ASN A 349 3.71 24.58 -5.91
CA ASN A 349 4.21 25.37 -7.05
C ASN A 349 5.70 25.72 -6.92
N GLN A 350 6.53 24.89 -6.28
CA GLN A 350 7.96 25.16 -6.20
C GLN A 350 8.63 25.07 -7.57
N ASP A 351 9.23 26.18 -7.98
CA ASP A 351 10.00 26.27 -9.23
C ASP A 351 11.47 25.81 -9.03
N LYS A 352 11.66 24.73 -8.26
CA LYS A 352 12.98 24.16 -7.95
C LYS A 352 13.06 22.73 -8.45
N LEU A 353 14.26 22.32 -8.83
CA LEU A 353 14.60 20.96 -9.19
C LEU A 353 15.76 20.50 -8.28
N PRO A 354 15.48 20.20 -7.01
CA PRO A 354 16.52 19.86 -6.06
C PRO A 354 17.08 18.46 -6.30
N ILE A 355 18.31 18.25 -5.90
CA ILE A 355 18.81 16.94 -5.52
C ILE A 355 18.59 16.73 -4.03
N TYR A 356 18.36 15.49 -3.63
CA TYR A 356 18.19 15.10 -2.24
C TYR A 356 19.45 14.40 -1.73
N ILE A 357 19.93 14.82 -0.58
CA ILE A 357 21.09 14.22 0.09
C ILE A 357 20.69 13.86 1.51
N GLU A 358 20.74 12.59 1.85
CA GLU A 358 20.60 12.15 3.23
C GLU A 358 21.97 12.04 3.86
N LEU A 359 22.19 12.74 5.00
CA LEU A 359 23.43 12.73 5.76
C LEU A 359 23.22 12.04 7.10
N TYR A 360 24.13 11.16 7.45
CA TYR A 360 24.17 10.52 8.76
C TYR A 360 25.19 11.21 9.66
N GLY A 361 24.72 11.79 10.77
CA GLY A 361 25.52 12.58 11.71
C GLY A 361 26.44 11.73 12.58
N GLY A 362 25.89 11.12 13.61
CA GLY A 362 26.64 10.30 14.55
C GLY A 362 26.08 8.90 14.73
N VAL A 363 26.91 7.99 15.19
CA VAL A 363 26.51 6.61 15.54
C VAL A 363 27.25 6.14 16.77
N LYS A 364 26.67 5.22 17.55
CA LYS A 364 27.34 4.56 18.66
C LYS A 364 28.24 3.44 18.17
N LYS A 365 29.49 3.45 18.67
CA LYS A 365 30.49 2.39 18.45
C LYS A 365 31.20 2.03 19.75
N ILE A 366 31.51 0.76 19.96
CA ILE A 366 32.34 0.32 21.06
C ILE A 366 33.81 0.61 20.69
N LYS A 367 34.47 1.45 21.49
CA LYS A 367 35.93 1.65 21.38
C LYS A 367 36.59 1.28 22.70
N TYR A 368 37.76 0.66 22.61
CA TYR A 368 38.55 0.31 23.81
C TYR A 368 39.42 1.51 24.21
N ILE A 369 39.13 2.07 25.37
CA ILE A 369 39.87 3.18 25.95
C ILE A 369 40.65 2.63 27.14
N VAL A 370 41.97 2.59 27.05
CA VAL A 370 42.86 1.96 28.03
C VAL A 370 42.39 0.53 28.37
N GLY A 371 42.09 -0.27 27.31
CA GLY A 371 41.64 -1.66 27.47
C GLY A 371 40.17 -1.82 27.91
N VAL A 372 39.47 -0.76 28.30
CA VAL A 372 38.07 -0.84 28.74
C VAL A 372 37.12 -0.53 27.59
N PRO A 373 36.16 -1.42 27.26
CA PRO A 373 35.17 -1.17 26.21
C PRO A 373 34.23 -0.04 26.64
N ARG A 374 34.17 1.00 25.82
CA ARG A 374 33.29 2.17 26.03
C ARG A 374 32.42 2.37 24.78
N ASN A 375 31.13 2.47 25.01
CA ASN A 375 30.17 2.78 23.93
C ASN A 375 30.11 4.31 23.74
N ILE A 376 30.87 4.81 22.78
CA ILE A 376 30.97 6.26 22.50
C ILE A 376 30.24 6.64 21.23
N THR A 377 29.80 7.88 21.12
CA THR A 377 29.29 8.44 19.84
C THR A 377 30.45 8.86 18.98
N ILE A 378 30.52 8.33 17.76
CA ILE A 378 31.50 8.76 16.76
C ILE A 378 30.77 9.56 15.68
N PRO A 379 31.41 10.62 15.10
CA PRO A 379 30.85 11.37 14.00
C PRO A 379 31.04 10.63 12.69
N LEU A 380 29.97 10.47 11.90
CA LEU A 380 30.00 10.03 10.51
C LEU A 380 30.05 11.23 9.58
N THR A 381 29.28 12.28 9.91
CA THR A 381 29.27 13.56 9.19
C THR A 381 29.02 14.67 10.22
N THR A 382 30.00 15.52 10.48
CA THR A 382 29.82 16.68 11.36
C THR A 382 29.06 17.81 10.65
N PHE A 383 28.56 18.80 11.37
CA PHE A 383 27.92 19.97 10.76
C PHE A 383 28.87 20.73 9.81
N LYS A 384 30.16 20.75 10.13
CA LYS A 384 31.21 21.29 9.26
C LYS A 384 31.39 20.44 8.00
N ASP A 385 31.42 19.10 8.13
CA ASP A 385 31.50 18.22 6.98
C ASP A 385 30.26 18.39 6.07
N ALA A 386 29.04 18.50 6.64
CA ALA A 386 27.82 18.76 5.88
C ALA A 386 27.90 20.08 5.07
N GLN A 387 28.48 21.13 5.65
CA GLN A 387 28.73 22.39 4.95
C GLN A 387 29.68 22.17 3.77
N GLU A 388 30.80 21.47 3.97
CA GLU A 388 31.79 21.19 2.92
C GLU A 388 31.21 20.31 1.80
N ILE A 389 30.40 19.29 2.14
CA ILE A 389 29.70 18.46 1.15
C ILE A 389 28.82 19.33 0.26
N VAL A 390 27.98 20.18 0.85
CA VAL A 390 27.11 21.07 0.08
C VAL A 390 27.92 22.05 -0.77
N LYS A 391 29.02 22.59 -0.26
CA LYS A 391 29.92 23.46 -1.02
C LYS A 391 30.48 22.75 -2.25
N LYS A 392 30.91 21.49 -2.12
CA LYS A 392 31.41 20.70 -3.26
C LYS A 392 30.28 20.43 -4.28
N ILE A 393 29.08 20.13 -3.82
CA ILE A 393 27.90 19.96 -4.71
C ILE A 393 27.64 21.27 -5.49
N LYS A 394 27.71 22.43 -4.82
CA LYS A 394 27.51 23.72 -5.48
C LYS A 394 28.60 24.01 -6.54
N ASN A 395 29.82 23.60 -6.29
CA ASN A 395 30.92 23.74 -7.24
C ASN A 395 30.73 22.87 -8.50
N LEU A 396 29.86 21.82 -8.45
CA LEU A 396 29.45 21.05 -9.63
C LEU A 396 28.37 21.79 -10.46
N GLY A 397 27.94 22.99 -10.07
CA GLY A 397 26.89 23.75 -10.76
C GLY A 397 25.46 23.42 -10.32
N ILE A 398 25.28 22.60 -9.30
CA ILE A 398 23.97 22.18 -8.79
C ILE A 398 23.42 23.26 -7.86
N LYS A 399 22.30 23.89 -8.27
CA LYS A 399 21.78 25.09 -7.59
C LYS A 399 20.90 24.78 -6.38
N ASP A 400 20.04 23.78 -6.46
CA ASP A 400 19.04 23.47 -5.43
C ASP A 400 19.38 22.13 -4.74
N VAL A 401 19.53 22.17 -3.42
CA VAL A 401 19.87 20.98 -2.61
C VAL A 401 18.92 20.89 -1.45
N VAL A 402 18.38 19.69 -1.20
CA VAL A 402 17.62 19.36 -0.01
C VAL A 402 18.40 18.32 0.79
N VAL A 403 18.70 18.65 2.02
CA VAL A 403 19.41 17.76 2.95
C VAL A 403 18.42 17.20 3.95
N LYS A 404 18.40 15.87 4.12
CA LYS A 404 17.82 15.18 5.27
C LYS A 404 18.97 14.84 6.20
N TYR A 405 18.96 15.35 7.43
CA TYR A 405 20.03 15.12 8.40
C TYR A 405 19.55 14.18 9.50
N THR A 406 20.04 12.95 9.49
CA THR A 406 19.68 11.86 10.41
C THR A 406 20.75 11.68 11.47
N GLY A 407 20.41 11.34 12.72
CA GLY A 407 21.37 11.06 13.78
C GLY A 407 22.14 12.29 14.27
N TRP A 408 21.52 13.47 14.28
CA TRP A 408 22.13 14.75 14.69
C TRP A 408 22.04 15.02 16.19
N TYR A 409 21.23 14.25 16.94
CA TYR A 409 20.92 14.44 18.36
C TYR A 409 21.00 13.12 19.14
N ASN A 410 21.01 13.21 20.45
CA ASN A 410 20.72 12.12 21.41
C ASN A 410 21.57 10.85 21.20
N ASN A 411 22.89 11.04 21.06
CA ASN A 411 23.89 10.01 20.74
C ASN A 411 23.87 9.49 19.30
N GLY A 412 23.38 10.29 18.35
CA GLY A 412 23.35 9.94 16.94
C GLY A 412 22.26 8.92 16.61
N VAL A 413 22.52 8.11 15.60
CA VAL A 413 21.62 6.99 15.23
C VAL A 413 21.79 5.90 16.30
N TYR A 414 21.07 6.02 17.40
CA TYR A 414 21.09 5.06 18.50
C TYR A 414 19.70 4.69 18.99
N TYR A 415 18.69 5.35 18.42
CA TYR A 415 17.29 5.12 18.76
C TYR A 415 16.99 5.28 20.26
N ASN A 416 17.43 6.40 20.85
CA ASN A 416 16.97 6.77 22.18
C ASN A 416 15.63 7.49 22.12
N LEU A 417 14.84 7.41 23.21
CA LEU A 417 13.62 8.23 23.32
C LEU A 417 13.94 9.71 23.05
N PRO A 418 13.13 10.42 22.24
CA PRO A 418 13.38 11.82 21.85
C PRO A 418 13.04 12.80 22.99
N VAL A 419 13.57 12.53 24.20
CA VAL A 419 13.39 13.35 25.39
C VAL A 419 14.25 14.60 25.31
N ASN A 420 15.47 14.48 24.79
CA ASN A 420 16.38 15.59 24.54
C ASN A 420 16.73 15.65 23.05
N LEU A 421 16.63 16.82 22.44
CA LEU A 421 16.94 17.08 21.04
C LEU A 421 18.05 18.11 20.89
N ASP A 422 19.06 18.08 21.77
CA ASP A 422 20.24 18.91 21.63
C ASP A 422 21.18 18.32 20.57
N PRO A 423 21.77 19.19 19.73
CA PRO A 423 22.79 18.76 18.77
C PRO A 423 23.98 18.09 19.47
N GLU A 424 24.41 16.96 18.93
CA GLU A 424 25.54 16.22 19.46
C GLU A 424 26.83 17.03 19.47
N GLY A 425 27.52 17.00 20.62
CA GLY A 425 28.80 17.72 20.76
C GLY A 425 29.87 17.24 19.79
N VAL A 426 29.95 15.93 19.52
CA VAL A 426 30.90 15.33 18.57
C VAL A 426 30.68 15.77 17.13
N LEU A 427 29.49 16.32 16.81
CA LEU A 427 29.17 16.88 15.49
C LEU A 427 29.51 18.38 15.38
N GLY A 428 29.98 19.02 16.46
CA GLY A 428 30.29 20.46 16.56
C GLY A 428 29.29 21.26 17.38
N GLY A 429 28.29 20.60 17.98
CA GLY A 429 27.32 21.21 18.88
C GLY A 429 26.51 22.36 18.25
N ARG A 430 25.94 23.23 19.08
CA ARG A 430 25.05 24.32 18.63
C ARG A 430 25.76 25.37 17.77
N ASN A 431 27.04 25.63 18.02
CA ASN A 431 27.79 26.68 17.27
C ASN A 431 27.99 26.25 15.80
N ASP A 432 28.46 25.07 15.55
CA ASP A 432 28.68 24.61 14.17
C ASP A 432 27.38 24.31 13.45
N LEU A 433 26.35 23.88 14.18
CA LEU A 433 24.98 23.79 13.64
C LEU A 433 24.53 25.16 13.11
N GLN A 434 24.69 26.24 13.89
CA GLN A 434 24.26 27.57 13.47
C GLN A 434 25.06 28.08 12.26
N LYS A 435 26.37 27.81 12.19
CA LYS A 435 27.20 28.14 11.01
C LYS A 435 26.70 27.39 9.77
N MET A 436 26.43 26.12 9.90
CA MET A 436 25.88 25.31 8.80
C MET A 436 24.54 25.84 8.32
N LEU A 437 23.60 26.16 9.24
CA LEU A 437 22.29 26.72 8.89
C LEU A 437 22.42 28.07 8.16
N ASN A 438 23.28 28.94 8.63
CA ASN A 438 23.55 30.23 7.97
C ASN A 438 24.08 30.03 6.55
N TYR A 439 25.07 29.15 6.38
CA TYR A 439 25.60 28.82 5.06
C TYR A 439 24.54 28.23 4.14
N PHE A 440 23.71 27.28 4.63
CA PHE A 440 22.66 26.62 3.83
C PHE A 440 21.61 27.64 3.38
N SER A 441 21.18 28.52 4.26
CA SER A 441 20.19 29.56 3.92
C SER A 441 20.67 30.50 2.80
N GLN A 442 21.94 30.88 2.83
CA GLN A 442 22.58 31.74 1.81
C GLN A 442 22.79 31.02 0.46
N ASN A 443 22.84 29.69 0.47
CA ASN A 443 23.22 28.88 -0.69
C ASN A 443 22.07 27.98 -1.23
N ARG A 444 20.80 28.43 -1.16
CA ARG A 444 19.63 27.69 -1.70
C ARG A 444 19.61 26.21 -1.28
N THR A 445 20.00 25.95 -0.04
CA THR A 445 20.00 24.61 0.53
C THR A 445 19.00 24.55 1.66
N LYS A 446 18.08 23.60 1.59
CA LYS A 446 17.09 23.35 2.62
C LYS A 446 17.51 22.14 3.43
N VAL A 447 17.46 22.22 4.74
CA VAL A 447 17.77 21.06 5.61
C VAL A 447 16.56 20.69 6.43
N TYR A 448 16.26 19.38 6.45
CA TYR A 448 15.27 18.74 7.31
C TYR A 448 15.98 17.87 8.35
N PHE A 449 15.69 18.12 9.61
CA PHE A 449 16.24 17.33 10.71
C PHE A 449 15.33 16.17 11.01
N ASP A 450 15.85 14.93 10.85
CA ASP A 450 15.07 13.72 11.09
C ASP A 450 14.99 13.43 12.59
N VAL A 451 13.76 13.12 13.07
CA VAL A 451 13.51 12.75 14.45
C VAL A 451 12.67 11.46 14.47
N ASP A 452 13.20 10.43 15.10
CA ASP A 452 12.47 9.20 15.34
C ASP A 452 11.60 9.32 16.60
N PHE A 453 10.29 9.31 16.41
CA PHE A 453 9.30 9.35 17.51
C PHE A 453 8.64 8.00 17.76
N VAL A 454 9.04 6.95 17.07
CA VAL A 454 8.39 5.63 17.15
C VAL A 454 9.32 4.59 17.74
N THR A 455 10.57 4.50 17.28
CA THR A 455 11.47 3.43 17.72
C THR A 455 12.42 3.89 18.80
N PHE A 456 12.70 3.01 19.76
CA PHE A 456 13.68 3.29 20.80
C PHE A 456 14.33 2.00 21.33
N ARG A 457 15.56 2.14 21.84
CA ARG A 457 16.35 1.02 22.36
C ARG A 457 16.30 0.90 23.87
N LYS A 458 16.38 2.02 24.57
CA LYS A 458 16.42 2.08 26.03
C LYS A 458 15.37 3.02 26.57
N GLY A 459 14.72 2.60 27.64
CA GLY A 459 13.90 3.49 28.44
C GLY A 459 14.76 4.35 29.40
N SER A 460 14.10 5.11 30.23
CA SER A 460 14.70 5.87 31.31
C SER A 460 13.93 5.63 32.61
N LEU A 461 14.43 6.18 33.72
CA LEU A 461 13.73 6.10 35.02
C LEU A 461 12.31 6.71 34.92
N LEU A 462 12.15 7.81 34.19
CA LEU A 462 10.85 8.47 33.95
C LEU A 462 10.00 7.76 32.90
N TYR A 463 10.62 7.00 32.01
CA TYR A 463 9.98 6.31 30.88
C TYR A 463 10.50 4.85 30.78
N PRO A 464 10.13 3.99 31.74
CA PRO A 464 10.54 2.57 31.71
C PRO A 464 9.94 1.86 30.48
N ILE A 465 10.68 0.94 29.88
CA ILE A 465 10.25 0.18 28.68
C ILE A 465 8.87 -0.44 28.89
N ASN A 466 8.66 -1.11 30.04
CA ASN A 466 7.39 -1.78 30.35
C ASN A 466 6.17 -0.83 30.45
N VAL A 467 6.40 0.48 30.57
CA VAL A 467 5.35 1.50 30.65
C VAL A 467 5.10 2.12 29.29
N VAL A 468 6.17 2.52 28.58
CA VAL A 468 6.04 3.34 27.38
C VAL A 468 6.07 2.54 26.09
N ALA A 469 6.58 1.31 26.08
CA ALA A 469 6.60 0.49 24.89
C ALA A 469 5.20 -0.04 24.55
N THR A 470 4.93 -0.13 23.25
CA THR A 470 3.76 -0.84 22.72
C THR A 470 3.81 -2.31 23.12
N LYS A 471 2.66 -2.92 23.38
CA LYS A 471 2.56 -4.31 23.84
C LYS A 471 1.83 -5.18 22.81
N SER A 472 2.32 -6.41 22.68
CA SER A 472 1.66 -7.47 21.93
C SER A 472 0.38 -7.95 22.61
N MET A 473 -0.39 -8.83 21.98
CA MET A 473 -1.54 -9.48 22.61
C MET A 473 -1.15 -10.28 23.86
N LYS A 474 0.10 -10.75 23.97
CA LYS A 474 0.68 -11.42 25.15
C LYS A 474 1.01 -10.46 26.29
N LYS A 475 0.73 -9.16 26.17
CA LYS A 475 0.99 -8.10 27.16
C LYS A 475 2.47 -7.83 27.44
N VAL A 476 3.37 -8.30 26.59
CA VAL A 476 4.80 -8.02 26.67
C VAL A 476 5.21 -6.91 25.69
N PRO A 477 6.25 -6.11 26.01
CA PRO A 477 6.77 -5.11 25.08
C PRO A 477 7.13 -5.72 23.73
N THR A 478 6.66 -5.12 22.65
CA THR A 478 6.93 -5.58 21.29
C THR A 478 8.34 -5.21 20.88
N LYS A 479 9.05 -6.22 20.36
CA LYS A 479 10.42 -6.08 19.85
C LYS A 479 10.41 -6.00 18.32
N LEU A 480 11.13 -5.04 17.79
CA LEU A 480 11.49 -5.02 16.37
C LEU A 480 12.79 -5.81 16.19
N ILE A 481 12.72 -6.86 15.42
CA ILE A 481 13.85 -7.74 15.13
C ILE A 481 14.32 -7.45 13.72
N ARG A 482 15.62 -7.22 13.54
CA ARG A 482 16.26 -7.23 12.23
C ARG A 482 16.55 -8.66 11.83
N TYR A 483 16.28 -9.00 10.60
CA TYR A 483 16.65 -10.28 10.03
C TYR A 483 17.89 -10.11 9.14
N SER A 484 18.81 -11.06 9.22
CA SER A 484 19.99 -11.10 8.35
C SER A 484 19.54 -11.37 6.91
N PRO A 485 19.90 -10.52 5.93
CA PRO A 485 19.56 -10.77 4.52
C PRO A 485 20.15 -12.06 3.96
N ALA A 486 21.29 -12.52 4.52
CA ALA A 486 21.98 -13.70 4.04
C ALA A 486 21.38 -15.02 4.56
N THR A 487 20.92 -15.02 5.83
CA THR A 487 20.46 -16.25 6.51
C THR A 487 18.94 -16.29 6.69
N CYS A 488 18.26 -15.15 6.56
CA CYS A 488 16.84 -14.97 6.85
C CYS A 488 16.45 -15.28 8.31
N TYR A 489 17.41 -15.42 9.21
CA TYR A 489 17.21 -15.57 10.66
C TYR A 489 17.36 -14.23 11.38
N PRO A 490 16.82 -14.11 12.61
CA PRO A 490 17.08 -12.96 13.46
C PRO A 490 18.58 -12.66 13.59
N ASP A 491 18.94 -11.38 13.43
CA ASP A 491 20.31 -10.91 13.55
C ASP A 491 20.60 -10.57 15.02
N ASP A 492 21.24 -11.50 15.72
CA ASP A 492 21.57 -11.36 17.15
C ASP A 492 22.61 -10.25 17.43
N ASN A 493 23.37 -9.83 16.40
CA ASN A 493 24.33 -8.73 16.51
C ASN A 493 23.64 -7.35 16.44
N TYR A 494 22.40 -7.30 15.96
CA TYR A 494 21.64 -6.06 15.87
C TYR A 494 20.85 -5.81 17.16
N PRO A 495 20.89 -4.58 17.70
CA PRO A 495 20.19 -4.28 18.95
C PRO A 495 18.69 -4.40 18.79
N VAL A 496 18.05 -5.01 19.78
CA VAL A 496 16.59 -5.04 19.88
C VAL A 496 16.06 -3.61 20.05
N LEU A 497 15.14 -3.24 19.18
CA LEU A 497 14.40 -2.00 19.27
C LEU A 497 12.98 -2.26 19.77
N PHE A 498 12.46 -1.31 20.53
CA PHE A 498 11.07 -1.27 20.98
C PHE A 498 10.31 -0.19 20.22
N MET A 499 9.01 -0.30 20.16
CA MET A 499 8.15 0.76 19.63
C MET A 499 7.47 1.51 20.76
N LEU A 500 7.44 2.83 20.65
CA LEU A 500 6.73 3.70 21.59
C LEU A 500 5.23 3.52 21.41
N SER A 501 4.50 3.29 22.49
CA SER A 501 3.04 3.21 22.45
C SER A 501 2.45 4.50 21.87
N PRO A 502 1.46 4.42 20.95
CA PRO A 502 0.79 5.60 20.38
C PRO A 502 0.25 6.56 21.44
N ASN A 503 -0.04 6.04 22.65
CA ASN A 503 -0.45 6.86 23.80
C ASN A 503 0.59 7.93 24.20
N TYR A 504 1.86 7.72 23.88
CA TYR A 504 2.96 8.60 24.26
C TYR A 504 3.53 9.43 23.11
N VAL A 505 3.39 8.98 21.86
CA VAL A 505 3.99 9.63 20.66
C VAL A 505 3.61 11.13 20.62
N GLY A 506 2.33 11.46 20.79
CA GLY A 506 1.86 12.84 20.77
C GLY A 506 2.51 13.74 21.84
N ARG A 507 2.81 13.19 23.02
CA ARG A 507 3.49 13.92 24.09
C ARG A 507 4.92 14.30 23.70
N PHE A 508 5.67 13.35 23.13
CA PHE A 508 7.06 13.61 22.71
C PHE A 508 7.12 14.59 21.55
N VAL A 509 6.24 14.44 20.55
CA VAL A 509 6.17 15.36 19.41
C VAL A 509 5.80 16.78 19.88
N LYS A 510 4.79 16.94 20.72
CA LYS A 510 4.41 18.26 21.26
C LYS A 510 5.56 18.91 22.03
N SER A 511 6.26 18.15 22.87
CA SER A 511 7.43 18.65 23.62
C SER A 511 8.54 19.08 22.66
N ALA A 512 8.83 18.31 21.61
CA ALA A 512 9.84 18.62 20.61
C ALA A 512 9.52 19.93 19.89
N ILE A 513 8.30 20.06 19.37
CA ILE A 513 7.86 21.21 18.57
C ILE A 513 7.78 22.49 19.40
N SER A 514 7.30 22.42 20.65
CA SER A 514 7.13 23.63 21.48
C SER A 514 8.43 24.15 22.08
N ASN A 515 9.39 23.27 22.41
CA ASN A 515 10.48 23.66 23.29
C ASN A 515 11.89 23.38 22.73
N LYS A 516 12.06 22.53 21.70
CA LYS A 516 13.38 21.98 21.37
C LYS A 516 13.82 22.21 19.93
N LEU A 517 12.87 22.30 18.99
CA LEU A 517 13.14 22.49 17.56
C LEU A 517 12.96 23.94 17.11
N ASN A 518 13.25 24.92 17.99
CA ASN A 518 13.09 26.36 17.71
C ASN A 518 14.10 26.91 16.68
N PHE A 519 15.21 26.21 16.47
CA PHE A 519 16.25 26.59 15.51
C PHE A 519 15.89 26.24 14.05
N THR A 520 14.85 25.47 13.82
CA THR A 520 14.41 25.09 12.46
C THR A 520 12.89 25.07 12.34
N LYS A 521 12.40 25.22 11.11
CA LYS A 521 11.00 24.97 10.72
C LYS A 521 10.86 23.80 9.76
N ASN A 522 11.94 23.04 9.54
CA ASN A 522 11.92 21.90 8.62
C ASN A 522 12.31 20.63 9.39
N ILE A 523 11.41 19.68 9.46
CA ILE A 523 11.64 18.41 10.15
C ILE A 523 11.25 17.21 9.28
N SER A 524 11.94 16.10 9.48
CA SER A 524 11.58 14.79 8.96
C SER A 524 11.08 13.92 10.10
N ILE A 525 10.05 13.12 9.84
CA ILE A 525 9.41 12.19 10.79
C ILE A 525 9.26 10.81 10.17
N SER A 526 10.39 10.25 9.75
CA SER A 526 10.46 9.03 8.92
C SER A 526 9.70 7.85 9.51
N SER A 527 9.79 7.61 10.82
CA SER A 527 9.12 6.47 11.47
C SER A 527 7.60 6.62 11.53
N ILE A 528 7.07 7.81 11.84
CA ILE A 528 5.62 8.07 11.84
C ILE A 528 5.06 7.92 10.42
N SER A 529 5.81 8.32 9.39
CA SER A 529 5.31 8.32 8.01
C SER A 529 5.02 6.92 7.47
N LYS A 530 5.80 5.91 7.86
CA LYS A 530 5.74 4.57 7.28
C LYS A 530 5.33 3.43 8.23
N MET A 531 5.41 3.63 9.55
CA MET A 531 5.07 2.58 10.52
C MET A 531 3.67 2.80 11.07
N LEU A 532 2.89 1.71 11.13
CA LEU A 532 1.54 1.72 11.68
C LEU A 532 1.29 0.44 12.47
N TYR A 533 0.86 0.56 13.72
CA TYR A 533 0.77 -0.57 14.65
C TYR A 533 -0.28 -0.35 15.74
N SER A 534 -0.73 -1.44 16.35
CA SER A 534 -1.60 -1.47 17.52
C SER A 534 -0.80 -1.42 18.83
N ASP A 535 -1.47 -1.13 19.94
CA ASP A 535 -0.98 -1.35 21.29
C ASP A 535 -2.01 -2.14 22.10
N PHE A 536 -1.67 -3.36 22.47
CA PHE A 536 -2.54 -4.22 23.29
C PHE A 536 -2.29 -4.08 24.78
N GLY A 537 -1.65 -3.00 25.23
CA GLY A 537 -1.42 -2.67 26.62
C GLY A 537 -2.70 -2.41 27.41
N THR A 538 -2.56 -1.80 28.63
CA THR A 538 -3.71 -1.47 29.50
C THR A 538 -4.64 -0.45 28.85
N ARG A 539 -4.06 0.60 28.24
CA ARG A 539 -4.79 1.57 27.41
C ARG A 539 -4.67 1.13 25.95
N ARG A 540 -5.51 0.20 25.59
CA ARG A 540 -5.51 -0.39 24.27
C ARG A 540 -5.76 0.63 23.18
N ILE A 541 -4.95 0.57 22.12
CA ILE A 541 -5.12 1.35 20.90
C ILE A 541 -5.02 0.40 19.71
N ASN A 542 -6.06 0.33 18.90
CA ASN A 542 -6.03 -0.43 17.66
C ASN A 542 -5.38 0.39 16.54
N ARG A 543 -5.06 -0.28 15.44
CA ARG A 543 -4.34 0.30 14.31
C ARG A 543 -5.06 1.51 13.67
N LEU A 544 -6.41 1.51 13.59
CA LEU A 544 -7.19 2.66 13.14
C LEU A 544 -7.09 3.86 14.09
N GLN A 545 -7.04 3.60 15.37
CA GLN A 545 -6.86 4.67 16.35
C GLN A 545 -5.45 5.25 16.27
N THR A 546 -4.42 4.41 16.04
CA THR A 546 -3.05 4.88 15.80
C THR A 546 -2.96 5.75 14.55
N GLU A 547 -3.60 5.35 13.46
CA GLU A 547 -3.71 6.14 12.23
C GLU A 547 -4.25 7.54 12.52
N LYS A 548 -5.39 7.64 13.19
CA LYS A 548 -5.99 8.93 13.60
C LYS A 548 -5.08 9.76 14.51
N ILE A 549 -4.39 9.10 15.45
CA ILE A 549 -3.42 9.77 16.32
C ILE A 549 -2.27 10.36 15.49
N PHE A 550 -1.74 9.62 14.51
CA PHE A 550 -0.66 10.08 13.65
C PHE A 550 -1.12 11.22 12.72
N GLU A 551 -2.33 11.14 12.14
CA GLU A 551 -2.92 12.26 11.39
C GLU A 551 -3.03 13.53 12.25
N GLN A 552 -3.53 13.42 13.48
CA GLN A 552 -3.64 14.54 14.41
C GLN A 552 -2.28 15.13 14.79
N ILE A 553 -1.28 14.28 15.04
CA ILE A 553 0.09 14.69 15.35
C ILE A 553 0.69 15.47 14.18
N VAL A 554 0.60 14.91 12.99
CA VAL A 554 1.15 15.53 11.78
C VAL A 554 0.45 16.84 11.46
N GLY A 555 -0.89 16.88 11.59
CA GLY A 555 -1.67 18.10 11.49
C GLY A 555 -1.27 19.17 12.51
N TYR A 556 -1.02 18.77 13.77
CA TYR A 556 -0.50 19.68 14.81
C TYR A 556 0.85 20.30 14.41
N VAL A 557 1.79 19.49 13.91
CA VAL A 557 3.11 19.94 13.47
C VAL A 557 2.98 20.97 12.34
N LYS A 558 2.14 20.68 11.34
CA LYS A 558 1.86 21.63 10.24
C LYS A 558 1.24 22.94 10.73
N ASN A 559 0.27 22.86 11.63
CA ASN A 559 -0.40 24.04 12.20
C ASN A 559 0.55 24.92 13.02
N LYS A 560 1.68 24.38 13.49
CA LYS A 560 2.78 25.14 14.12
C LYS A 560 3.77 25.74 13.09
N GLY A 561 3.45 25.67 11.80
CA GLY A 561 4.23 26.28 10.71
C GLY A 561 5.47 25.48 10.33
N TYR A 562 5.54 24.18 10.64
CA TYR A 562 6.65 23.34 10.21
C TYR A 562 6.42 22.76 8.81
N ASN A 563 7.48 22.72 8.02
CA ASN A 563 7.55 21.96 6.79
C ASN A 563 7.91 20.49 7.11
N LEU A 564 7.24 19.57 6.45
CA LEU A 564 7.43 18.13 6.66
C LEU A 564 8.05 17.46 5.44
N LEU A 565 9.18 16.77 5.66
CA LEU A 565 9.70 15.77 4.75
C LEU A 565 9.31 14.40 5.27
N LEU A 566 8.58 13.66 4.47
CA LEU A 566 8.14 12.31 4.79
C LEU A 566 8.93 11.27 4.00
N THR A 567 9.21 10.14 4.62
CA THR A 567 9.90 9.02 3.99
C THR A 567 8.89 7.94 3.67
N GLU A 568 8.71 7.61 2.40
CA GLU A 568 7.81 6.51 1.94
C GLU A 568 6.46 6.49 2.68
N PRO A 569 5.70 7.62 2.69
CA PRO A 569 4.54 7.75 3.56
C PRO A 569 3.39 6.82 3.19
N ASN A 570 2.68 6.37 4.21
CA ASN A 570 1.37 5.75 4.05
C ASN A 570 0.35 6.75 3.49
N GLY A 571 -0.61 6.26 2.72
CA GLY A 571 -1.58 7.07 1.97
C GLY A 571 -2.29 8.16 2.77
N TYR A 572 -2.61 7.89 4.02
CA TYR A 572 -3.30 8.85 4.91
C TYR A 572 -2.46 10.07 5.31
N LEU A 573 -1.12 10.04 5.13
CA LEU A 573 -0.23 11.17 5.45
C LEU A 573 0.24 11.97 4.23
N ILE A 574 0.03 11.49 3.01
CA ILE A 574 0.56 12.10 1.78
C ILE A 574 0.24 13.60 1.69
N THR A 575 -1.00 14.00 1.97
CA THR A 575 -1.44 15.40 1.82
C THR A 575 -0.80 16.36 2.82
N ASN A 576 -0.12 15.83 3.82
CA ASN A 576 0.60 16.60 4.81
C ASN A 576 2.06 16.88 4.42
N ALA A 577 2.61 16.16 3.44
CA ALA A 577 4.00 16.31 3.02
C ALA A 577 4.24 17.62 2.27
N ASN A 578 5.35 18.27 2.56
CA ASN A 578 5.90 19.31 1.70
C ASN A 578 6.83 18.69 0.65
N GLU A 579 7.56 17.65 1.03
CA GLU A 579 8.45 16.86 0.21
C GLU A 579 8.43 15.40 0.66
N ILE A 580 8.67 14.48 -0.27
CA ILE A 580 8.70 13.04 0.02
C ILE A 580 10.02 12.47 -0.50
N VAL A 581 10.63 11.57 0.28
CA VAL A 581 11.82 10.82 -0.16
C VAL A 581 11.57 9.31 -0.12
N ASP A 582 12.39 8.58 -0.86
CA ASP A 582 12.40 7.11 -0.87
C ASP A 582 11.10 6.47 -1.34
N ILE A 583 10.41 7.08 -2.33
CA ILE A 583 9.28 6.42 -2.97
C ILE A 583 9.79 5.18 -3.71
N PRO A 584 9.25 3.97 -3.42
CA PRO A 584 9.67 2.73 -4.07
C PRO A 584 9.63 2.85 -5.60
N ILE A 585 10.65 2.32 -6.27
CA ILE A 585 10.72 2.23 -7.74
C ILE A 585 10.49 0.80 -8.24
N TYR A 586 10.28 -0.12 -7.31
CA TYR A 586 9.98 -1.53 -7.55
C TYR A 586 8.75 -1.97 -6.77
N SER A 587 8.13 -3.05 -7.22
CA SER A 587 7.20 -3.88 -6.46
C SER A 587 7.96 -4.97 -5.69
N SER A 588 7.26 -5.79 -4.90
CA SER A 588 7.82 -7.00 -4.30
C SER A 588 8.09 -8.10 -5.34
N LYS A 589 7.56 -7.95 -6.55
CA LYS A 589 7.65 -8.91 -7.65
C LYS A 589 7.08 -10.28 -7.27
N PHE A 590 5.90 -10.27 -6.64
CA PHE A 590 5.19 -11.52 -6.39
C PHE A 590 4.98 -12.31 -7.68
N ALA A 591 5.01 -13.63 -7.59
CA ALA A 591 4.94 -14.50 -8.77
C ALA A 591 3.67 -14.25 -9.62
N ILE A 592 2.57 -13.79 -9.02
CA ILE A 592 1.34 -13.44 -9.72
C ILE A 592 1.46 -12.15 -10.56
N GLU A 593 2.37 -11.23 -10.21
CA GLU A 593 2.57 -9.96 -10.90
C GLU A 593 3.21 -10.18 -12.28
N ASP A 594 2.82 -9.38 -13.26
CA ASP A 594 3.39 -9.44 -14.61
C ASP A 594 4.40 -8.33 -14.85
N TYR A 595 4.12 -7.10 -14.39
CA TYR A 595 5.07 -5.99 -14.45
C TYR A 595 4.71 -4.89 -13.45
N GLU A 596 5.72 -4.14 -13.05
CA GLU A 596 5.60 -2.99 -12.17
C GLU A 596 5.27 -1.70 -12.94
N ILE A 597 4.58 -0.78 -12.28
CA ILE A 597 4.20 0.54 -12.80
C ILE A 597 4.46 1.62 -11.75
N PRO A 598 4.84 2.85 -12.13
CA PRO A 598 5.06 3.93 -11.16
C PRO A 598 3.73 4.57 -10.70
N PHE A 599 2.79 3.75 -10.20
CA PHE A 599 1.45 4.20 -9.83
C PHE A 599 1.48 5.22 -8.68
N TYR A 600 2.30 4.98 -7.66
CA TYR A 600 2.45 5.90 -6.55
C TYR A 600 2.99 7.25 -7.03
N GLN A 601 4.00 7.24 -7.91
CA GLN A 601 4.58 8.45 -8.50
C GLN A 601 3.58 9.18 -9.40
N MET A 602 2.76 8.44 -10.16
CA MET A 602 1.68 9.03 -10.96
C MET A 602 0.68 9.81 -10.10
N VAL A 603 0.38 9.33 -8.90
CA VAL A 603 -0.49 10.02 -7.93
C VAL A 603 0.13 11.34 -7.46
N LEU A 604 1.43 11.36 -7.17
CA LEU A 604 2.12 12.52 -6.58
C LEU A 604 2.53 13.57 -7.61
N ARG A 605 2.83 13.14 -8.83
CA ARG A 605 3.47 13.98 -9.85
C ARG A 605 2.68 15.25 -10.17
N GLY A 606 3.39 16.39 -10.16
CA GLY A 606 2.81 17.71 -10.35
C GLY A 606 2.20 18.34 -9.09
N TYR A 607 2.19 17.63 -7.95
CA TYR A 607 1.65 18.10 -6.68
C TYR A 607 2.68 18.15 -5.56
N ILE A 608 3.41 17.07 -5.32
CA ILE A 608 4.41 16.99 -4.26
C ILE A 608 5.74 16.57 -4.89
N PRO A 609 6.85 17.29 -4.64
CA PRO A 609 8.17 16.84 -5.08
C PRO A 609 8.59 15.59 -4.31
N TYR A 610 9.17 14.62 -5.04
CA TYR A 610 9.58 13.35 -4.46
C TYR A 610 10.86 12.80 -5.10
N SER A 611 11.62 12.02 -4.33
CA SER A 611 12.78 11.27 -4.80
C SER A 611 12.56 9.77 -4.79
N THR A 612 13.35 9.08 -5.61
CA THR A 612 13.60 7.64 -5.47
C THR A 612 14.41 7.34 -4.22
N PRO A 613 14.61 6.07 -3.83
CA PRO A 613 15.72 5.65 -2.99
C PRO A 613 17.09 6.03 -3.59
N SER A 614 18.11 6.06 -2.77
CA SER A 614 19.43 6.59 -3.14
C SER A 614 20.14 5.77 -4.20
N LEU A 615 20.83 6.42 -5.14
CA LEU A 615 21.60 5.73 -6.17
C LEU A 615 22.65 4.79 -5.58
N ASN A 616 23.35 5.22 -4.55
CA ASN A 616 24.41 4.43 -3.93
C ASN A 616 23.93 3.17 -3.15
N ASP A 617 22.59 2.98 -3.06
CA ASP A 617 21.99 1.75 -2.53
C ASP A 617 21.74 0.69 -3.63
N TYR A 618 22.02 1.01 -4.89
CA TYR A 618 21.79 0.12 -6.04
C TYR A 618 23.09 -0.28 -6.74
N SER A 619 23.18 -1.55 -7.08
CA SER A 619 24.33 -2.09 -7.84
C SER A 619 24.33 -1.70 -9.31
N ASN A 620 23.18 -1.35 -9.87
CA ASN A 620 23.00 -1.04 -11.29
C ASN A 620 22.61 0.43 -11.50
N GLU A 621 23.61 1.30 -11.68
CA GLU A 621 23.42 2.74 -11.94
C GLU A 621 22.52 3.02 -13.15
N TRP A 622 22.73 2.30 -14.27
CA TRP A 622 21.93 2.50 -15.47
C TRP A 622 20.43 2.21 -15.22
N LEU A 623 20.14 1.15 -14.47
CA LEU A 623 18.75 0.76 -14.16
C LEU A 623 18.09 1.79 -13.27
N TRP A 624 18.79 2.28 -12.24
CA TRP A 624 18.30 3.35 -11.37
C TRP A 624 17.99 4.64 -12.17
N LYS A 625 18.90 5.07 -13.08
CA LYS A 625 18.67 6.25 -13.93
C LYS A 625 17.42 6.12 -14.79
N LEU A 626 17.23 4.95 -15.42
CA LEU A 626 16.02 4.70 -16.21
C LEU A 626 14.75 4.74 -15.36
N LYS A 627 14.80 4.19 -14.15
CA LYS A 627 13.68 4.25 -13.20
C LYS A 627 13.40 5.66 -12.71
N VAL A 628 14.40 6.49 -12.53
CA VAL A 628 14.23 7.93 -12.22
C VAL A 628 13.45 8.62 -13.33
N LEU A 629 13.77 8.38 -14.59
CA LEU A 629 13.07 8.97 -15.74
C LEU A 629 11.66 8.41 -15.92
N GLU A 630 11.48 7.09 -15.78
CA GLU A 630 10.18 6.43 -15.86
C GLU A 630 9.20 7.00 -14.82
N SER A 631 9.69 7.17 -13.61
CA SER A 631 8.89 7.65 -12.47
C SER A 631 8.81 9.18 -12.37
N GLY A 632 9.65 9.91 -13.12
CA GLY A 632 9.77 11.36 -13.00
C GLY A 632 10.31 11.83 -11.64
N SER A 633 10.99 10.97 -10.88
CA SER A 633 11.50 11.24 -9.54
C SER A 633 12.74 12.14 -9.57
N TYR A 634 13.10 12.69 -8.43
CA TYR A 634 14.33 13.47 -8.27
C TYR A 634 15.49 12.61 -7.76
N ILE A 635 16.72 13.07 -8.05
CA ILE A 635 17.96 12.37 -7.71
C ILE A 635 18.16 12.39 -6.19
N LYS A 636 18.50 11.23 -5.59
CA LYS A 636 18.87 11.13 -4.17
C LYS A 636 20.15 10.34 -3.97
N PHE A 637 20.93 10.72 -2.96
CA PHE A 637 22.06 9.99 -2.41
C PHE A 637 21.99 9.95 -0.88
N THR A 638 22.57 8.92 -0.30
CA THR A 638 22.77 8.77 1.14
C THR A 638 24.27 8.75 1.44
N TRP A 639 24.75 9.74 2.17
CA TRP A 639 26.17 9.97 2.33
C TRP A 639 26.65 10.10 3.78
N THR A 640 27.93 9.73 3.98
CA THR A 640 28.73 10.02 5.16
C THR A 640 30.02 10.72 4.74
N ALA A 641 30.64 11.47 5.66
CA ALA A 641 31.93 12.11 5.44
C ALA A 641 33.10 11.19 5.81
N ARG A 642 32.85 10.17 6.65
CA ARG A 642 33.84 9.21 7.11
C ARG A 642 33.83 7.96 6.24
N ASN A 643 34.93 7.19 6.32
CA ASN A 643 35.04 5.91 5.61
C ASN A 643 34.13 4.85 6.21
N GLU A 644 33.76 3.89 5.40
CA GLU A 644 32.88 2.78 5.74
C GLU A 644 33.43 1.88 6.86
N ASP A 645 34.75 1.86 7.09
CA ASP A 645 35.36 1.13 8.20
C ASP A 645 34.88 1.60 9.60
N GLU A 646 34.50 2.87 9.70
CA GLU A 646 33.90 3.39 10.93
C GLU A 646 32.50 2.84 11.18
N LEU A 647 31.81 2.34 10.16
CA LEU A 647 30.46 1.79 10.25
C LEU A 647 30.44 0.34 10.74
N LYS A 648 31.57 -0.40 10.63
CA LYS A 648 31.67 -1.78 11.10
C LYS A 648 31.35 -1.87 12.59
N GLU A 649 30.59 -2.89 12.97
CA GLU A 649 30.11 -3.12 14.33
C GLU A 649 29.20 -2.00 14.90
N THR A 650 28.52 -1.28 14.02
CA THR A 650 27.50 -0.29 14.39
C THR A 650 26.14 -0.67 13.82
N ILE A 651 25.07 -0.01 14.29
CA ILE A 651 23.73 -0.20 13.73
C ILE A 651 23.58 0.40 12.33
N CYS A 652 24.58 1.09 11.82
CA CYS A 652 24.64 1.69 10.48
C CYS A 652 25.55 0.90 9.52
N ASP A 653 25.85 -0.36 9.80
CA ASP A 653 26.69 -1.25 8.98
C ASP A 653 26.18 -1.45 7.54
N TYR A 654 24.86 -1.23 7.33
CA TYR A 654 24.23 -1.27 6.01
C TYR A 654 24.61 -0.10 5.09
N LEU A 655 25.23 0.95 5.62
CA LEU A 655 25.72 2.12 4.84
C LEU A 655 27.11 1.86 4.23
N TYR A 656 27.40 0.67 3.77
CA TYR A 656 28.70 0.21 3.30
C TYR A 656 29.22 0.91 2.02
N SER A 657 28.42 1.75 1.38
CA SER A 657 28.77 2.50 0.16
C SER A 657 28.32 3.97 0.28
N SER A 658 28.64 4.60 1.40
CA SER A 658 28.10 5.94 1.73
C SER A 658 29.13 7.07 1.73
N ASN A 659 30.43 6.81 1.62
CA ASN A 659 31.44 7.88 1.60
C ASN A 659 31.24 8.81 0.41
N TYR A 660 30.82 10.07 0.67
CA TYR A 660 30.48 11.05 -0.36
C TYR A 660 31.57 11.28 -1.39
N LYS A 661 32.85 11.12 -1.01
CA LYS A 661 34.00 11.38 -1.90
C LYS A 661 34.01 10.42 -3.08
N LEU A 662 33.53 9.19 -2.88
CA LEU A 662 33.46 8.17 -3.91
C LEU A 662 32.33 8.44 -4.91
N TRP A 663 31.31 9.23 -4.53
CA TRP A 663 30.09 9.42 -5.29
C TRP A 663 29.91 10.80 -5.94
N LEU A 664 30.89 11.73 -5.77
CA LEU A 664 30.79 13.09 -6.35
C LEU A 664 30.78 13.06 -7.89
N ASP A 665 31.60 12.20 -8.49
CA ASP A 665 31.65 12.08 -9.95
C ASP A 665 30.38 11.40 -10.51
N ASP A 666 29.83 10.42 -9.81
CA ASP A 666 28.57 9.78 -10.21
C ASP A 666 27.37 10.75 -10.05
N LEU A 667 27.36 11.56 -9.00
CA LEU A 667 26.40 12.66 -8.89
C LEU A 667 26.51 13.61 -10.08
N LYS A 668 27.73 14.03 -10.44
CA LYS A 668 27.96 14.91 -11.59
C LYS A 668 27.47 14.31 -12.90
N LYS A 669 27.76 13.03 -13.14
CA LYS A 669 27.29 12.29 -14.32
C LYS A 669 25.77 12.18 -14.34
N ALA A 670 25.16 11.69 -13.25
CA ALA A 670 23.72 11.55 -13.13
C ALA A 670 22.99 12.89 -13.30
N TYR A 671 23.51 13.96 -12.68
CA TYR A 671 22.93 15.30 -12.82
C TYR A 671 23.01 15.80 -14.27
N LYS A 672 24.18 15.69 -14.92
CA LYS A 672 24.38 16.12 -16.31
C LYS A 672 23.45 15.37 -17.28
N GLU A 673 23.21 14.08 -17.05
CA GLU A 673 22.39 13.24 -17.90
C GLU A 673 20.89 13.43 -17.65
N LEU A 674 20.46 13.45 -16.40
CA LEU A 674 19.04 13.44 -16.04
C LEU A 674 18.43 14.85 -15.91
N TYR A 675 19.18 15.84 -15.46
CA TYR A 675 18.67 17.19 -15.20
C TYR A 675 18.00 17.86 -16.41
N PRO A 676 18.55 17.77 -17.64
CA PRO A 676 17.91 18.37 -18.81
C PRO A 676 16.51 17.77 -19.07
N VAL A 677 16.36 16.48 -18.86
CA VAL A 677 15.07 15.78 -19.06
C VAL A 677 14.10 16.11 -17.91
N LEU A 678 14.57 15.98 -16.66
CA LEU A 678 13.75 16.26 -15.47
C LEU A 678 13.27 17.71 -15.42
N SER A 679 14.05 18.67 -15.95
CA SER A 679 13.64 20.07 -16.03
C SER A 679 12.48 20.29 -17.01
N LYS A 680 12.43 19.55 -18.12
CA LYS A 680 11.32 19.60 -19.08
C LYS A 680 10.00 19.08 -18.53
N ILE A 681 10.08 18.07 -17.67
CA ILE A 681 8.91 17.41 -17.07
C ILE A 681 8.58 17.93 -15.67
N LYS A 682 9.33 18.88 -15.13
CA LYS A 682 9.12 19.44 -13.79
C LYS A 682 7.68 19.92 -13.61
N ASN A 683 7.04 19.55 -12.50
CA ASN A 683 5.65 19.90 -12.14
C ASN A 683 4.58 19.46 -13.17
N LYS A 684 4.94 18.60 -14.11
CA LYS A 684 4.02 18.08 -15.14
C LYS A 684 3.49 16.71 -14.74
N LYS A 685 2.21 16.46 -15.00
CA LYS A 685 1.53 15.17 -14.73
C LYS A 685 1.88 14.13 -15.79
N PHE A 686 1.70 12.87 -15.45
CA PHE A 686 1.66 11.80 -16.44
C PHE A 686 0.39 11.93 -17.29
N LEU A 687 0.51 11.77 -18.61
CA LEU A 687 -0.59 11.63 -19.54
C LEU A 687 -0.70 10.19 -20.03
N GLU A 688 0.42 9.51 -20.23
CA GLU A 688 0.49 8.13 -20.68
C GLU A 688 1.70 7.44 -20.04
N HIS A 689 1.52 6.18 -19.69
CA HIS A 689 2.59 5.24 -19.39
C HIS A 689 2.16 3.91 -20.00
N ARG A 690 2.99 3.34 -20.84
CA ARG A 690 2.61 2.14 -21.57
C ARG A 690 3.82 1.26 -21.84
N LEU A 691 3.66 -0.03 -21.55
CA LEU A 691 4.58 -1.06 -21.98
C LEU A 691 4.36 -1.30 -23.48
N LEU A 692 5.32 -0.89 -24.31
CA LEU A 692 5.27 -1.10 -25.78
C LEU A 692 5.53 -2.58 -26.12
N LYS A 693 6.50 -3.18 -25.43
CA LYS A 693 6.82 -4.60 -25.39
C LYS A 693 7.64 -4.86 -24.14
N GLU A 694 7.91 -6.09 -23.82
CA GLU A 694 8.73 -6.46 -22.67
C GLU A 694 10.06 -5.68 -22.66
N GLY A 695 10.32 -4.98 -21.53
CA GLY A 695 11.51 -4.15 -21.35
C GLY A 695 11.54 -2.84 -22.14
N LEU A 696 10.44 -2.42 -22.80
CA LEU A 696 10.37 -1.18 -23.54
C LEU A 696 9.13 -0.36 -23.13
N VAL A 697 9.35 0.79 -22.52
CA VAL A 697 8.30 1.63 -21.92
C VAL A 697 8.23 2.99 -22.61
N LEU A 698 7.02 3.47 -22.87
CA LEU A 698 6.72 4.85 -23.27
C LEU A 698 6.11 5.59 -22.09
N VAL A 699 6.65 6.76 -21.78
CA VAL A 699 6.11 7.69 -20.80
C VAL A 699 5.86 9.04 -21.45
N LYS A 700 4.65 9.58 -21.30
CA LYS A 700 4.28 10.89 -21.82
C LYS A 700 3.84 11.81 -20.68
N PHE A 701 4.37 13.01 -20.67
CA PHE A 701 4.07 14.03 -19.68
C PHE A 701 3.26 15.19 -20.28
N GLU A 702 2.55 15.89 -19.41
CA GLU A 702 1.86 17.13 -19.76
C GLU A 702 2.83 18.11 -20.47
N GLY A 703 2.37 18.76 -21.55
CA GLY A 703 3.21 19.64 -22.36
C GLY A 703 4.00 18.94 -23.47
N GLY A 704 3.68 17.66 -23.77
CA GLY A 704 4.12 16.97 -24.97
C GLY A 704 5.45 16.22 -24.88
N THR A 705 6.20 16.32 -23.78
CA THR A 705 7.45 15.56 -23.61
C THR A 705 7.16 14.07 -23.52
N GLU A 706 7.73 13.29 -24.42
CA GLU A 706 7.67 11.82 -24.44
C GLU A 706 9.07 11.24 -24.18
N ILE A 707 9.12 10.16 -23.40
CA ILE A 707 10.36 9.44 -23.09
C ILE A 707 10.14 7.97 -23.43
N ILE A 708 10.95 7.42 -24.34
CA ILE A 708 11.00 5.98 -24.58
C ILE A 708 12.18 5.43 -23.81
N ILE A 709 11.93 4.43 -23.00
CA ILE A 709 12.90 3.81 -22.08
C ILE A 709 13.11 2.36 -22.52
N ASN A 710 14.35 1.99 -22.79
CA ASN A 710 14.77 0.64 -23.19
C ASN A 710 15.57 -0.02 -22.08
N TYR A 711 14.95 -0.96 -21.39
CA TYR A 711 15.58 -1.78 -20.36
C TYR A 711 16.30 -3.01 -20.92
N THR A 712 16.13 -3.32 -22.22
CA THR A 712 16.72 -4.51 -22.85
C THR A 712 18.20 -4.34 -23.12
N SER A 713 18.91 -5.45 -23.33
CA SER A 713 20.33 -5.48 -23.68
C SER A 713 20.62 -5.22 -25.16
N THR A 714 19.59 -4.91 -25.98
CA THR A 714 19.72 -4.67 -27.41
C THR A 714 19.09 -3.35 -27.82
N ASP A 715 19.61 -2.74 -28.89
CA ASP A 715 19.01 -1.54 -29.49
C ASP A 715 17.60 -1.86 -29.98
N GLN A 716 16.67 -0.95 -29.74
CA GLN A 716 15.25 -1.12 -30.09
C GLN A 716 14.79 -0.03 -31.06
N LYS A 717 14.22 -0.44 -32.19
CA LYS A 717 13.58 0.49 -33.12
C LYS A 717 12.12 0.71 -32.70
N VAL A 718 11.76 1.96 -32.47
CA VAL A 718 10.40 2.39 -32.08
C VAL A 718 10.01 3.57 -32.95
N TYR A 719 8.89 3.45 -33.64
CA TYR A 719 8.52 4.44 -34.66
C TYR A 719 9.68 4.68 -35.65
N ASN A 720 10.12 5.92 -35.83
CA ASN A 720 11.22 6.30 -36.72
C ASN A 720 12.54 6.53 -35.95
N THR A 721 12.67 6.07 -34.71
CA THR A 721 13.87 6.29 -33.91
C THR A 721 14.45 4.99 -33.37
N VAL A 722 15.75 5.01 -33.06
CA VAL A 722 16.46 3.89 -32.40
C VAL A 722 16.73 4.32 -30.97
N VAL A 723 16.30 3.50 -30.02
CA VAL A 723 16.62 3.64 -28.57
C VAL A 723 17.69 2.62 -28.23
N LYS A 724 18.85 3.11 -27.82
CA LYS A 724 20.00 2.26 -27.48
C LYS A 724 19.68 1.30 -26.33
N ALA A 725 20.39 0.18 -26.28
CA ALA A 725 20.34 -0.78 -25.19
C ALA A 725 20.58 -0.10 -23.84
N ARG A 726 19.75 -0.43 -22.82
CA ARG A 726 19.85 0.13 -21.45
C ARG A 726 19.92 1.65 -21.43
N ASN A 727 19.10 2.30 -22.26
CA ASN A 727 19.14 3.76 -22.43
C ASN A 727 17.71 4.29 -22.69
N PHE A 728 17.61 5.59 -22.89
CA PHE A 728 16.36 6.29 -23.17
C PHE A 728 16.47 7.25 -24.37
N LYS A 729 15.34 7.63 -24.89
CA LYS A 729 15.24 8.67 -25.93
C LYS A 729 14.10 9.62 -25.58
N VAL A 730 14.38 10.91 -25.58
CA VAL A 730 13.35 11.96 -25.46
C VAL A 730 12.86 12.31 -26.85
N ILE A 731 11.56 12.36 -27.03
CA ILE A 731 10.87 12.81 -28.25
C ILE A 731 10.09 14.07 -27.86
N GLU A 732 10.21 15.11 -28.67
CA GLU A 732 9.52 16.41 -28.51
C GLU A 732 8.46 16.57 -29.57
#